data_ff76349e7b2451ada5cd53ddfaec8a06
#
_entry.id   ff76349e7b2451ada5cd53ddfaec8a06
#
_cell.length_a   1.000
_cell.length_b   1.000
_cell.length_c   1.000
_cell.angle_alpha   90.00
_cell.angle_beta   90.00
_cell.angle_gamma   90.00
#
_symmetry.space_group_name_H-M   'P 1'
#
loop_
_entity.id
_entity.type
_entity.pdbx_description
1 polymer ?
#
loop_
_entity_poly.entity_id
_entity_poly.type
_entity_poly.pdbx_seq_one_letter_code
_entity_poly.pdbx_strand_id
1 'polypeptide(L)'
;MEKMDHQINVYGARVHNLKNIDVEIPRNSLTVITGLSGSGKSSLAFDTIFAEGQRRYIETFSAYARNFLGGMERPDVDKITGLSPVISIEQKTTNKNPRSTVGTTTEVYDYMRLLFARAGRAYSYATGEEMVKYTEEKVIEMILSDYAGKKIFILAPLVRSRKGHYRELFEAMRRKGYLNIRIDGEMQEIVRGMKVDRYKNHDIEVVIDKLQVSEKDEDRLRKSIGIAMKQGEGLILILDKDTGSIKHFSKRLMCPTTGISYSDPAPNNFSFNSPQGACPHCKGLGVINQIDLSKVIPDRKLSIYEGGIMPLGKYKNQMIFWQVEAILKKYDCELKTPICDIPDDALQEVLYGSLENVRIDKELVHTSSDYFVAFDGIIKYLRNVMDNDDSAAGQKWADQFLAECECPECHGQRLNREALSYKIWDKNISELASMDIAELREWLDEVETHLDHQQQQIAAEILKEIRTRLDFLLEVGLDYLSLNRQSASLSGGESQRIRLATQIGSQLVNVLYILDEPSIGLHQRDNERLIRSLKELRDLGNTVIVVEHDEDMMLNADYIVDIGPKAGRKGGEVVFQGTPKEMLQTDTITAQYLNGQQQIAIPAKRRKGNGKSLILHGCTGNNLKHIDAEFPLGKLIVVTGVSGSGKSTLVNETLQPILSHHFYRSLKAPMPYDSIEGLEYIDKVVNVDQSPIGRTPRSNPATYTGVFSDIRSLFVNLPEAKIRGYKPGRFSFNVKGGRCETCGGNGYKTIEMNFLPDIQVPCEECHGKRYNRETLEVRYKGKSIADVLDMTINQAVDFFENVPDILRKIKTIQDVGLGYIKLGQPSTTLSGGESQRVKLATELSKKDTGKTLYILDEPTTGLHFEDIRILMDVLQKLVDRGNTVVIIEHNLDVIKLADWIIDIGPEGGRKGGQILSAGTPEQVAKSKKGYTPKFLKQVLKR
;
A
#
# COMPACT_ATOMS: atom_id res chain seq x y z
N MET A 1 31.99 -37.69 3.02
CA MET A 1 30.73 -37.22 3.59
C MET A 1 31.07 -36.49 4.89
N GLU A 2 31.21 -35.15 4.85
CA GLU A 2 31.33 -34.32 6.05
C GLU A 2 30.06 -34.54 6.88
N LYS A 3 30.26 -34.73 8.19
CA LYS A 3 29.15 -34.76 9.14
C LYS A 3 28.32 -33.49 8.92
N MET A 4 27.06 -33.64 8.46
CA MET A 4 26.14 -32.51 8.45
C MET A 4 26.11 -31.96 9.88
N ASP A 5 26.56 -30.72 10.06
CA ASP A 5 26.42 -30.01 11.34
C ASP A 5 24.94 -29.92 11.65
N HIS A 6 24.51 -30.54 12.75
CA HIS A 6 23.11 -30.51 13.23
C HIS A 6 22.70 -29.15 13.79
N GLN A 7 23.61 -28.20 13.83
CA GLN A 7 23.43 -26.87 14.44
C GLN A 7 24.04 -25.77 13.57
N ILE A 8 23.48 -24.59 13.68
CA ILE A 8 24.09 -23.33 13.22
C ILE A 8 24.85 -22.78 14.41
N ASN A 9 26.16 -22.63 14.28
CA ASN A 9 27.00 -22.09 15.34
C ASN A 9 27.56 -20.73 14.93
N VAL A 10 27.27 -19.71 15.73
CA VAL A 10 27.79 -18.35 15.60
C VAL A 10 28.84 -18.15 16.68
N TYR A 11 30.05 -17.77 16.31
CA TYR A 11 31.17 -17.54 17.22
C TYR A 11 31.63 -16.09 17.17
N GLY A 12 31.69 -15.43 18.33
CA GLY A 12 32.27 -14.11 18.46
C GLY A 12 31.54 -13.00 17.73
N ALA A 13 30.20 -12.96 17.79
CA ALA A 13 29.41 -11.89 17.15
C ALA A 13 29.57 -10.58 17.94
N ARG A 14 29.93 -9.48 17.21
CA ARG A 14 30.21 -8.15 17.79
C ARG A 14 29.46 -7.03 17.02
N VAL A 15 28.51 -7.37 16.18
CA VAL A 15 27.77 -6.38 15.40
C VAL A 15 26.93 -5.49 16.33
N HIS A 16 27.03 -4.17 16.14
CA HIS A 16 26.33 -3.13 16.91
C HIS A 16 26.59 -3.21 18.43
N ASN A 17 25.64 -3.69 19.22
CA ASN A 17 25.73 -3.78 20.66
C ASN A 17 26.05 -5.18 21.18
N LEU A 18 26.23 -6.16 20.29
CA LEU A 18 26.60 -7.54 20.68
C LEU A 18 28.00 -7.59 21.31
N LYS A 19 28.14 -8.33 22.39
CA LYS A 19 29.35 -8.37 23.23
C LYS A 19 30.15 -9.65 23.03
N ASN A 20 30.62 -9.90 21.79
CA ASN A 20 31.40 -11.08 21.44
C ASN A 20 30.69 -12.38 21.87
N ILE A 21 29.45 -12.53 21.42
CA ILE A 21 28.61 -13.65 21.86
C ILE A 21 28.76 -14.88 20.97
N ASP A 22 28.63 -16.04 21.61
CA ASP A 22 28.53 -17.35 20.96
C ASP A 22 27.10 -17.86 21.07
N VAL A 23 26.51 -18.34 19.94
CA VAL A 23 25.15 -18.83 19.90
C VAL A 23 25.05 -20.13 19.10
N GLU A 24 24.36 -21.10 19.66
CA GLU A 24 24.04 -22.38 19.01
C GLU A 24 22.57 -22.45 18.69
N ILE A 25 22.21 -22.74 17.42
CA ILE A 25 20.80 -22.84 16.96
C ILE A 25 20.62 -24.20 16.30
N PRO A 26 19.69 -25.04 16.80
CA PRO A 26 19.40 -26.32 16.18
C PRO A 26 18.86 -26.14 14.75
N ARG A 27 19.29 -26.98 13.81
CA ARG A 27 18.71 -27.04 12.47
C ARG A 27 17.38 -27.78 12.47
N ASN A 28 16.57 -27.54 11.47
CA ASN A 28 15.22 -28.12 11.33
C ASN A 28 14.37 -27.89 12.59
N SER A 29 14.47 -26.70 13.15
CA SER A 29 13.76 -26.26 14.35
C SER A 29 13.12 -24.90 14.15
N LEU A 30 12.09 -24.63 14.95
CA LEU A 30 11.53 -23.29 15.13
C LEU A 30 12.24 -22.65 16.33
N THR A 31 13.15 -21.71 16.08
CA THR A 31 13.90 -20.99 17.09
C THR A 31 13.38 -19.57 17.25
N VAL A 32 13.06 -19.16 18.47
CA VAL A 32 12.65 -17.78 18.77
C VAL A 32 13.82 -17.03 19.42
N ILE A 33 14.19 -15.88 18.83
CA ILE A 33 15.14 -14.92 19.40
C ILE A 33 14.32 -13.82 20.09
N THR A 34 14.45 -13.73 21.42
CA THR A 34 13.69 -12.79 22.24
C THR A 34 14.58 -11.90 23.10
N GLY A 35 14.01 -11.03 23.93
CA GLY A 35 14.68 -10.08 24.83
C GLY A 35 14.15 -8.66 24.73
N LEU A 36 14.59 -7.76 25.57
CA LEU A 36 14.14 -6.36 25.61
C LEU A 36 14.33 -5.63 24.27
N SER A 37 13.53 -4.60 24.02
CA SER A 37 13.72 -3.74 22.83
C SER A 37 15.12 -3.10 22.89
N GLY A 38 15.87 -3.18 21.76
CA GLY A 38 17.25 -2.70 21.69
C GLY A 38 18.29 -3.56 22.41
N SER A 39 17.97 -4.81 22.78
CA SER A 39 18.95 -5.75 23.39
C SER A 39 19.97 -6.32 22.39
N GLY A 40 19.67 -6.32 21.07
CA GLY A 40 20.55 -6.85 20.02
C GLY A 40 19.97 -8.01 19.22
N LYS A 41 18.69 -8.34 19.39
CA LYS A 41 18.00 -9.42 18.65
C LYS A 41 18.14 -9.33 17.14
N SER A 42 17.74 -8.18 16.56
CA SER A 42 17.83 -7.95 15.13
C SER A 42 19.29 -7.91 14.66
N SER A 43 20.21 -7.41 15.50
CA SER A 43 21.64 -7.45 15.20
C SER A 43 22.19 -8.87 15.06
N LEU A 44 21.70 -9.81 15.88
CA LEU A 44 22.06 -11.23 15.74
C LEU A 44 21.38 -11.86 14.52
N ALA A 45 20.05 -11.71 14.39
CA ALA A 45 19.27 -12.40 13.36
C ALA A 45 19.55 -11.88 11.95
N PHE A 46 19.46 -10.54 11.75
CA PHE A 46 19.57 -9.91 10.45
C PHE A 46 20.97 -9.41 10.12
N ASP A 47 21.57 -8.62 11.01
CA ASP A 47 22.85 -7.98 10.71
C ASP A 47 24.04 -8.94 10.85
N THR A 48 23.84 -10.14 11.47
CA THR A 48 24.89 -11.17 11.61
C THR A 48 24.56 -12.43 10.79
N ILE A 49 23.51 -13.18 11.15
CA ILE A 49 23.21 -14.49 10.52
C ILE A 49 22.74 -14.33 9.09
N PHE A 50 21.74 -13.48 8.85
CA PHE A 50 21.23 -13.23 7.50
C PHE A 50 22.28 -12.58 6.61
N ALA A 51 22.97 -11.54 7.08
CA ALA A 51 24.00 -10.84 6.32
C ALA A 51 25.13 -11.76 5.87
N GLU A 52 25.62 -12.65 6.75
CA GLU A 52 26.65 -13.63 6.37
C GLU A 52 26.12 -14.68 5.41
N GLY A 53 24.88 -15.17 5.59
CA GLY A 53 24.26 -16.12 4.68
C GLY A 53 24.08 -15.53 3.28
N GLN A 54 23.60 -14.29 3.18
CA GLN A 54 23.45 -13.56 1.93
C GLN A 54 24.81 -13.27 1.26
N ARG A 55 25.84 -12.87 2.03
CA ARG A 55 27.20 -12.67 1.54
C ARG A 55 27.76 -13.95 0.90
N ARG A 56 27.62 -15.10 1.57
CA ARG A 56 28.06 -16.40 1.03
C ARG A 56 27.33 -16.77 -0.25
N TYR A 57 26.04 -16.50 -0.31
CA TYR A 57 25.25 -16.76 -1.52
C TYR A 57 25.73 -15.89 -2.70
N ILE A 58 25.99 -14.60 -2.48
CA ILE A 58 26.52 -13.70 -3.51
C ILE A 58 27.95 -14.13 -3.94
N GLU A 59 28.76 -14.66 -3.05
CA GLU A 59 30.09 -15.18 -3.40
C GLU A 59 30.06 -16.35 -4.39
N THR A 60 28.94 -17.08 -4.50
CA THR A 60 28.77 -18.15 -5.49
C THR A 60 28.56 -17.63 -6.91
N PHE A 61 28.27 -16.34 -7.08
CA PHE A 61 28.04 -15.74 -8.39
C PHE A 61 29.35 -15.49 -9.15
N SER A 62 29.25 -15.31 -10.47
CA SER A 62 30.39 -14.96 -11.32
C SER A 62 31.00 -13.61 -10.90
N ALA A 63 32.30 -13.40 -11.18
CA ALA A 63 32.98 -12.15 -10.88
C ALA A 63 32.27 -10.91 -11.48
N TYR A 64 31.70 -11.06 -12.67
CA TYR A 64 30.90 -10.01 -13.32
C TYR A 64 29.65 -9.66 -12.50
N ALA A 65 28.87 -10.66 -12.10
CA ALA A 65 27.67 -10.47 -11.31
C ALA A 65 27.99 -9.86 -9.93
N ARG A 66 29.08 -10.31 -9.28
CA ARG A 66 29.56 -9.74 -8.01
C ARG A 66 29.92 -8.26 -8.11
N ASN A 67 30.64 -7.88 -9.16
CA ASN A 67 30.99 -6.47 -9.40
C ASN A 67 29.76 -5.59 -9.66
N PHE A 68 28.74 -6.15 -10.29
CA PHE A 68 27.47 -5.46 -10.55
C PHE A 68 26.58 -5.33 -9.33
N LEU A 69 26.56 -6.36 -8.47
CA LEU A 69 25.77 -6.38 -7.23
C LEU A 69 26.44 -5.62 -6.07
N GLY A 70 27.73 -5.26 -6.18
CA GLY A 70 28.53 -4.68 -5.11
C GLY A 70 29.03 -5.71 -4.10
N GLY A 71 30.18 -5.48 -3.53
CA GLY A 71 30.73 -6.31 -2.44
C GLY A 71 29.98 -6.06 -1.13
N MET A 72 29.39 -7.09 -0.53
CA MET A 72 28.86 -7.00 0.82
C MET A 72 30.01 -7.05 1.84
N GLU A 73 30.00 -6.13 2.80
CA GLU A 73 30.92 -6.19 3.93
C GLU A 73 30.62 -7.43 4.80
N ARG A 74 31.66 -8.09 5.27
CA ARG A 74 31.52 -9.20 6.20
C ARG A 74 31.04 -8.64 7.55
N PRO A 75 30.00 -9.23 8.18
CA PRO A 75 29.62 -8.82 9.53
C PRO A 75 30.76 -9.09 10.51
N ASP A 76 30.83 -8.29 11.59
CA ASP A 76 31.84 -8.45 12.63
C ASP A 76 31.54 -9.69 13.48
N VAL A 77 32.00 -10.83 12.97
CA VAL A 77 31.85 -12.16 13.56
C VAL A 77 33.08 -13.01 13.25
N ASP A 78 33.52 -13.81 14.22
CA ASP A 78 34.70 -14.66 14.02
C ASP A 78 34.39 -15.75 12.99
N LYS A 79 33.33 -16.51 13.20
CA LYS A 79 32.92 -17.62 12.31
C LYS A 79 31.45 -17.95 12.47
N ILE A 80 30.81 -18.36 11.38
CA ILE A 80 29.49 -19.00 11.39
C ILE A 80 29.58 -20.32 10.62
N THR A 81 29.11 -21.42 11.22
CA THR A 81 29.04 -22.75 10.58
C THR A 81 27.60 -23.24 10.50
N GLY A 82 27.32 -24.21 9.64
CA GLY A 82 26.01 -24.86 9.52
C GLY A 82 24.94 -24.03 8.78
N LEU A 83 25.27 -22.89 8.13
CA LEU A 83 24.31 -22.08 7.40
C LEU A 83 23.81 -22.79 6.14
N SER A 84 22.49 -22.86 5.98
CA SER A 84 21.77 -23.14 4.73
C SER A 84 21.55 -21.86 3.93
N PRO A 85 21.10 -21.92 2.66
CA PRO A 85 20.60 -20.75 1.96
C PRO A 85 19.58 -19.99 2.81
N VAL A 86 19.70 -18.67 2.88
CA VAL A 86 18.92 -17.85 3.83
C VAL A 86 17.91 -16.98 3.10
N ILE A 87 16.68 -16.92 3.63
CA ILE A 87 15.59 -16.07 3.18
C ILE A 87 15.10 -15.23 4.37
N SER A 88 15.06 -13.91 4.18
CA SER A 88 14.54 -12.95 5.15
C SER A 88 13.12 -12.51 4.78
N ILE A 89 12.23 -12.49 5.77
CA ILE A 89 10.86 -12.00 5.65
C ILE A 89 10.66 -10.84 6.64
N GLU A 90 11.03 -9.63 6.19
CA GLU A 90 10.94 -8.40 6.98
C GLU A 90 9.58 -7.70 6.78
N GLN A 91 9.21 -6.82 7.72
CA GLN A 91 7.98 -6.02 7.68
C GLN A 91 8.02 -4.87 6.68
N LYS A 92 9.19 -4.40 6.26
CA LYS A 92 9.31 -3.23 5.40
C LYS A 92 8.61 -3.47 4.07
N THR A 93 7.54 -2.72 3.81
CA THR A 93 6.88 -2.67 2.52
C THR A 93 7.79 -1.91 1.55
N THR A 94 8.55 -2.63 0.74
CA THR A 94 9.45 -2.03 -0.25
C THR A 94 8.73 -1.68 -1.55
N ASN A 95 7.56 -2.26 -1.81
CA ASN A 95 6.90 -2.12 -3.09
C ASN A 95 5.81 -1.03 -3.07
N LYS A 96 6.17 0.18 -3.55
CA LYS A 96 5.24 1.30 -3.77
C LYS A 96 4.64 1.31 -5.18
N ASN A 97 4.88 0.28 -5.98
CA ASN A 97 4.37 0.23 -7.34
C ASN A 97 2.83 0.04 -7.32
N PRO A 98 2.04 0.99 -7.86
CA PRO A 98 0.59 0.91 -7.87
C PRO A 98 0.04 -0.26 -8.71
N ARG A 99 0.89 -0.89 -9.52
CA ARG A 99 0.55 -2.06 -10.34
C ARG A 99 0.77 -3.39 -9.63
N SER A 100 1.41 -3.39 -8.46
CA SER A 100 1.59 -4.59 -7.64
C SER A 100 0.34 -4.82 -6.80
N THR A 101 -0.22 -6.02 -6.90
CA THR A 101 -1.41 -6.46 -6.14
C THR A 101 -1.13 -7.74 -5.38
N VAL A 102 -2.00 -8.11 -4.45
CA VAL A 102 -1.94 -9.39 -3.74
C VAL A 102 -1.85 -10.54 -4.76
N GLY A 103 -2.73 -10.55 -5.77
CA GLY A 103 -2.76 -11.60 -6.79
C GLY A 103 -1.48 -11.71 -7.62
N THR A 104 -0.81 -10.59 -7.95
CA THR A 104 0.47 -10.63 -8.68
C THR A 104 1.65 -11.01 -7.80
N THR A 105 1.62 -10.65 -6.51
CA THR A 105 2.68 -11.00 -5.56
C THR A 105 2.65 -12.48 -5.19
N THR A 106 1.47 -13.08 -5.16
CA THR A 106 1.24 -14.50 -4.84
C THR A 106 1.22 -15.41 -6.07
N GLU A 107 1.41 -14.86 -7.26
CA GLU A 107 1.32 -15.54 -8.56
C GLU A 107 -0.08 -16.13 -8.88
N VAL A 108 -1.05 -16.01 -7.97
CA VAL A 108 -2.42 -16.50 -8.20
C VAL A 108 -3.04 -15.88 -9.44
N TYR A 109 -2.83 -14.58 -9.65
CA TYR A 109 -3.34 -13.88 -10.82
C TYR A 109 -2.74 -14.38 -12.14
N ASP A 110 -1.51 -14.88 -12.12
CA ASP A 110 -0.85 -15.45 -13.31
C ASP A 110 -1.51 -16.77 -13.72
N TYR A 111 -1.86 -17.61 -12.76
CA TYR A 111 -2.65 -18.83 -13.02
C TYR A 111 -4.08 -18.50 -13.44
N MET A 112 -4.71 -17.48 -12.87
CA MET A 112 -6.04 -17.03 -13.30
C MET A 112 -6.02 -16.55 -14.76
N ARG A 113 -5.00 -15.77 -15.18
CA ARG A 113 -4.85 -15.36 -16.59
C ARG A 113 -4.71 -16.57 -17.52
N LEU A 114 -3.95 -17.57 -17.11
CA LEU A 114 -3.82 -18.82 -17.86
C LEU A 114 -5.15 -19.57 -17.94
N LEU A 115 -5.88 -19.65 -16.84
CA LEU A 115 -7.20 -20.29 -16.76
C LEU A 115 -8.19 -19.65 -17.73
N PHE A 116 -8.30 -18.31 -17.72
CA PHE A 116 -9.18 -17.56 -18.62
C PHE A 116 -8.77 -17.68 -20.08
N ALA A 117 -7.48 -17.70 -20.37
CA ALA A 117 -6.98 -17.89 -21.74
C ALA A 117 -7.25 -19.29 -22.31
N ARG A 118 -7.38 -20.29 -21.46
CA ARG A 118 -7.52 -21.70 -21.89
C ARG A 118 -8.94 -22.24 -21.77
N ALA A 119 -9.64 -21.87 -20.72
CA ALA A 119 -10.97 -22.39 -20.38
C ALA A 119 -12.08 -21.31 -20.40
N GLY A 120 -11.74 -20.02 -20.56
CA GLY A 120 -12.72 -18.94 -20.58
C GLY A 120 -13.56 -18.92 -21.85
N ARG A 121 -14.87 -18.69 -21.72
CA ARG A 121 -15.79 -18.44 -22.86
C ARG A 121 -15.90 -16.94 -23.13
N ALA A 122 -15.82 -16.56 -24.37
CA ALA A 122 -15.94 -15.18 -24.81
C ALA A 122 -17.39 -14.78 -25.08
N TYR A 123 -17.78 -13.61 -24.61
CA TYR A 123 -19.09 -13.01 -24.85
C TYR A 123 -18.92 -11.66 -25.56
N SER A 124 -19.88 -11.26 -26.36
CA SER A 124 -19.88 -9.95 -27.02
C SER A 124 -20.15 -8.84 -26.00
N TYR A 125 -19.29 -7.86 -25.90
CA TYR A 125 -19.52 -6.69 -25.03
C TYR A 125 -20.70 -5.82 -25.49
N ALA A 126 -21.19 -5.99 -26.74
CA ALA A 126 -22.28 -5.23 -27.28
C ALA A 126 -23.65 -5.90 -27.09
N THR A 127 -23.72 -7.24 -27.20
CA THR A 127 -24.98 -8.01 -27.16
C THR A 127 -25.08 -8.97 -25.97
N GLY A 128 -23.96 -9.31 -25.35
CA GLY A 128 -23.92 -10.34 -24.31
C GLY A 128 -24.01 -11.78 -24.83
N GLU A 129 -24.08 -11.99 -26.16
CA GLU A 129 -24.10 -13.31 -26.77
C GLU A 129 -22.74 -13.99 -26.73
N GLU A 130 -22.75 -15.33 -26.60
CA GLU A 130 -21.52 -16.14 -26.64
C GLU A 130 -20.89 -16.03 -28.04
N MET A 131 -19.58 -15.77 -28.10
CA MET A 131 -18.84 -15.66 -29.34
C MET A 131 -18.48 -17.05 -29.87
N VAL A 132 -18.61 -17.22 -31.17
CA VAL A 132 -18.45 -18.52 -31.83
C VAL A 132 -17.26 -18.47 -32.78
N LYS A 133 -16.55 -19.60 -32.83
CA LYS A 133 -15.47 -19.87 -33.78
C LYS A 133 -15.92 -20.99 -34.72
N TYR A 134 -15.93 -20.75 -36.02
CA TYR A 134 -16.39 -21.73 -36.99
C TYR A 134 -15.20 -22.34 -37.74
N THR A 135 -15.22 -23.67 -37.90
CA THR A 135 -14.36 -24.35 -38.88
C THR A 135 -14.95 -24.19 -40.27
N GLU A 136 -14.15 -24.32 -41.33
CA GLU A 136 -14.64 -24.22 -42.72
C GLU A 136 -15.72 -25.26 -43.01
N GLU A 137 -15.57 -26.49 -42.48
CA GLU A 137 -16.55 -27.56 -42.63
C GLU A 137 -17.89 -27.17 -42.00
N LYS A 138 -17.85 -26.62 -40.80
CA LYS A 138 -19.07 -26.19 -40.07
C LYS A 138 -19.76 -25.03 -40.75
N VAL A 139 -18.99 -24.11 -41.34
CA VAL A 139 -19.55 -23.00 -42.15
C VAL A 139 -20.27 -23.56 -43.38
N ILE A 140 -19.69 -24.55 -44.07
CA ILE A 140 -20.31 -25.18 -45.24
C ILE A 140 -21.59 -25.90 -44.84
N GLU A 141 -21.58 -26.72 -43.80
CA GLU A 141 -22.74 -27.43 -43.24
C GLU A 141 -23.89 -26.45 -42.93
N MET A 142 -23.57 -25.34 -42.22
CA MET A 142 -24.58 -24.34 -41.88
C MET A 142 -25.14 -23.60 -43.07
N ILE A 143 -24.30 -23.31 -44.09
CA ILE A 143 -24.79 -22.65 -45.33
C ILE A 143 -25.70 -23.62 -46.11
N LEU A 144 -25.35 -24.89 -46.21
CA LEU A 144 -26.18 -25.90 -46.87
C LEU A 144 -27.50 -26.10 -46.13
N SER A 145 -27.52 -26.06 -44.78
CA SER A 145 -28.75 -26.18 -44.00
C SER A 145 -29.61 -24.91 -44.00
N ASP A 146 -29.06 -23.72 -43.71
CA ASP A 146 -29.83 -22.50 -43.45
C ASP A 146 -30.27 -21.79 -44.73
N TYR A 147 -29.54 -22.03 -45.83
CA TYR A 147 -29.74 -21.33 -47.13
C TYR A 147 -30.11 -22.27 -48.27
N ALA A 148 -30.54 -23.51 -47.98
CA ALA A 148 -30.94 -24.47 -49.01
C ALA A 148 -31.97 -23.83 -50.01
N GLY A 149 -31.64 -23.86 -51.32
CA GLY A 149 -32.47 -23.29 -52.36
C GLY A 149 -32.44 -21.77 -52.54
N LYS A 150 -31.83 -21.03 -51.60
CA LYS A 150 -31.73 -19.56 -51.64
C LYS A 150 -30.56 -19.06 -52.48
N LYS A 151 -30.69 -17.83 -52.98
CA LYS A 151 -29.59 -17.12 -53.65
C LYS A 151 -28.77 -16.33 -52.66
N ILE A 152 -27.49 -16.63 -52.55
CA ILE A 152 -26.57 -15.98 -51.63
C ILE A 152 -25.42 -15.30 -52.36
N PHE A 153 -24.87 -14.27 -51.70
CA PHE A 153 -23.55 -13.70 -52.00
C PHE A 153 -22.56 -14.06 -50.92
N ILE A 154 -21.42 -14.57 -51.33
CA ILE A 154 -20.28 -14.80 -50.42
C ILE A 154 -19.36 -13.58 -50.49
N LEU A 155 -19.23 -12.86 -49.38
CA LEU A 155 -18.49 -11.60 -49.31
C LEU A 155 -17.27 -11.79 -48.39
N ALA A 156 -16.17 -11.13 -48.75
CA ALA A 156 -14.97 -11.05 -47.88
C ALA A 156 -14.72 -9.59 -47.51
N PRO A 157 -14.72 -9.22 -46.23
CA PRO A 157 -14.47 -7.85 -45.80
C PRO A 157 -13.00 -7.50 -46.00
N LEU A 158 -12.73 -6.35 -46.64
CA LEU A 158 -11.39 -5.81 -46.89
C LEU A 158 -11.08 -4.61 -46.01
N VAL A 159 -12.11 -3.81 -45.70
CA VAL A 159 -12.02 -2.63 -44.84
C VAL A 159 -13.22 -2.60 -43.91
N ARG A 160 -13.00 -2.30 -42.64
CA ARG A 160 -14.05 -2.19 -41.61
C ARG A 160 -13.90 -0.87 -40.88
N SER A 161 -14.89 0.01 -41.00
CA SER A 161 -15.02 1.29 -40.29
C SER A 161 -13.72 2.13 -40.26
N ARG A 162 -13.04 2.27 -41.42
CA ARG A 162 -11.81 3.05 -41.54
C ARG A 162 -11.92 4.15 -42.59
N LYS A 163 -11.29 5.29 -42.30
CA LYS A 163 -11.16 6.41 -43.23
C LYS A 163 -10.14 6.11 -44.33
N GLY A 164 -10.41 6.55 -45.53
CA GLY A 164 -9.51 6.40 -46.69
C GLY A 164 -10.19 6.48 -48.01
N HIS A 165 -9.48 6.77 -49.08
CA HIS A 165 -10.05 6.84 -50.45
C HIS A 165 -9.98 5.51 -51.20
N TYR A 166 -9.24 4.53 -50.75
CA TYR A 166 -9.11 3.11 -51.12
C TYR A 166 -8.94 2.83 -52.62
N ARG A 167 -8.45 3.79 -53.41
CA ARG A 167 -8.26 3.66 -54.87
C ARG A 167 -7.37 2.51 -55.24
N GLU A 168 -6.25 2.34 -54.53
CA GLU A 168 -5.28 1.26 -54.76
C GLU A 168 -5.88 -0.12 -54.46
N LEU A 169 -6.71 -0.21 -53.39
CA LEU A 169 -7.42 -1.42 -53.02
C LEU A 169 -8.41 -1.85 -54.14
N PHE A 170 -9.21 -0.93 -54.66
CA PHE A 170 -10.13 -1.23 -55.76
C PHE A 170 -9.39 -1.66 -57.05
N GLU A 171 -8.31 -1.01 -57.39
CA GLU A 171 -7.42 -1.40 -58.51
C GLU A 171 -6.82 -2.79 -58.31
N ALA A 172 -6.37 -3.12 -57.08
CA ALA A 172 -5.81 -4.42 -56.74
C ALA A 172 -6.86 -5.54 -56.86
N MET A 173 -8.11 -5.30 -56.37
CA MET A 173 -9.21 -6.26 -56.49
C MET A 173 -9.61 -6.48 -57.92
N ARG A 174 -9.66 -5.43 -58.73
CA ARG A 174 -9.94 -5.53 -60.16
C ARG A 174 -8.88 -6.34 -60.93
N ARG A 175 -7.58 -6.15 -60.62
CA ARG A 175 -6.51 -6.95 -61.21
C ARG A 175 -6.58 -8.44 -60.84
N LYS A 176 -7.13 -8.76 -59.67
CA LYS A 176 -7.39 -10.14 -59.23
C LYS A 176 -8.63 -10.76 -59.85
N GLY A 177 -9.37 -9.99 -60.71
CA GLY A 177 -10.52 -10.47 -61.41
C GLY A 177 -11.88 -10.32 -60.70
N TYR A 178 -11.94 -9.63 -59.55
CA TYR A 178 -13.19 -9.36 -58.87
C TYR A 178 -13.94 -8.21 -59.57
N LEU A 179 -15.21 -8.42 -59.86
CA LEU A 179 -16.04 -7.46 -60.58
C LEU A 179 -16.96 -6.64 -59.69
N ASN A 180 -17.36 -7.21 -58.55
CA ASN A 180 -18.34 -6.62 -57.65
C ASN A 180 -17.79 -6.42 -56.25
N ILE A 181 -18.21 -5.32 -55.66
CA ILE A 181 -17.84 -4.94 -54.30
C ILE A 181 -19.10 -4.35 -53.61
N ARG A 182 -19.16 -4.51 -52.31
CA ARG A 182 -20.19 -3.87 -51.50
C ARG A 182 -19.50 -2.80 -50.64
N ILE A 183 -20.00 -1.57 -50.70
CA ILE A 183 -19.49 -0.40 -50.01
C ILE A 183 -20.60 0.20 -49.16
N ASP A 184 -20.39 0.29 -47.84
CA ASP A 184 -21.37 0.87 -46.90
C ASP A 184 -22.79 0.29 -47.06
N GLY A 185 -22.85 -0.99 -47.38
CA GLY A 185 -24.12 -1.71 -47.59
C GLY A 185 -24.63 -1.74 -49.03
N GLU A 186 -24.04 -0.99 -49.93
CA GLU A 186 -24.51 -0.92 -51.36
C GLU A 186 -23.62 -1.74 -52.27
N MET A 187 -24.23 -2.53 -53.17
CA MET A 187 -23.53 -3.33 -54.16
C MET A 187 -23.16 -2.47 -55.37
N GLN A 188 -21.87 -2.45 -55.73
CA GLN A 188 -21.34 -1.65 -56.85
C GLN A 188 -20.39 -2.50 -57.69
N GLU A 189 -20.20 -2.14 -58.97
CA GLU A 189 -19.18 -2.69 -59.85
C GLU A 189 -17.86 -1.93 -59.65
N ILE A 190 -16.75 -2.67 -59.67
CA ILE A 190 -15.42 -2.09 -59.56
C ILE A 190 -15.01 -1.48 -60.88
N VAL A 191 -15.09 -0.15 -60.99
CA VAL A 191 -14.68 0.60 -62.21
C VAL A 191 -13.27 1.17 -62.06
N ARG A 192 -12.64 1.46 -63.23
CA ARG A 192 -11.30 2.05 -63.23
C ARG A 192 -11.28 3.43 -62.56
N GLY A 193 -10.37 3.65 -61.61
CA GLY A 193 -10.25 4.91 -60.91
C GLY A 193 -11.25 5.12 -59.76
N MET A 194 -12.01 4.09 -59.39
CA MET A 194 -12.95 4.10 -58.27
C MET A 194 -12.31 4.59 -56.98
N LYS A 195 -12.99 5.44 -56.24
CA LYS A 195 -12.58 5.99 -54.96
C LYS A 195 -13.80 6.33 -54.10
N VAL A 196 -13.66 6.31 -52.79
CA VAL A 196 -14.65 6.72 -51.80
C VAL A 196 -14.20 7.97 -51.06
N ASP A 197 -15.10 8.56 -50.25
CA ASP A 197 -14.81 9.78 -49.49
C ASP A 197 -13.72 9.54 -48.44
N ARG A 198 -12.60 10.26 -48.53
CA ARG A 198 -11.42 10.11 -47.65
C ARG A 198 -11.72 10.37 -46.16
N TYR A 199 -12.72 11.18 -45.88
CA TYR A 199 -13.01 11.69 -44.54
C TYR A 199 -14.07 10.89 -43.79
N LYS A 200 -14.78 9.99 -44.48
CA LYS A 200 -15.78 9.09 -43.87
C LYS A 200 -15.19 7.72 -43.56
N ASN A 201 -15.75 7.06 -42.56
CA ASN A 201 -15.49 5.65 -42.33
C ASN A 201 -16.24 4.82 -43.34
N HIS A 202 -15.59 3.81 -43.91
CA HIS A 202 -16.16 2.92 -44.89
C HIS A 202 -16.04 1.46 -44.48
N ASP A 203 -17.08 0.69 -44.81
CA ASP A 203 -17.07 -0.77 -44.80
C ASP A 203 -17.05 -1.25 -46.26
N ILE A 204 -15.99 -2.03 -46.62
CA ILE A 204 -15.77 -2.47 -48.00
C ILE A 204 -15.62 -3.98 -48.02
N GLU A 205 -16.52 -4.67 -48.68
CA GLU A 205 -16.49 -6.13 -48.83
C GLU A 205 -16.43 -6.51 -50.32
N VAL A 206 -15.52 -7.41 -50.68
CA VAL A 206 -15.45 -7.93 -52.04
C VAL A 206 -16.39 -9.12 -52.21
N VAL A 207 -17.09 -9.19 -53.32
CA VAL A 207 -17.96 -10.32 -53.67
C VAL A 207 -17.09 -11.41 -54.29
N ILE A 208 -16.99 -12.54 -53.59
CA ILE A 208 -16.20 -13.69 -54.02
C ILE A 208 -17.02 -14.57 -54.96
N ASP A 209 -18.27 -14.87 -54.57
CA ASP A 209 -19.14 -15.70 -55.41
C ASP A 209 -20.63 -15.32 -55.23
N LYS A 210 -21.42 -15.68 -56.23
CA LYS A 210 -22.89 -15.53 -56.29
C LYS A 210 -23.47 -16.87 -56.73
N LEU A 211 -24.14 -17.56 -55.80
CA LEU A 211 -24.67 -18.89 -56.11
C LEU A 211 -26.04 -19.12 -55.49
N GLN A 212 -26.77 -20.08 -56.04
CA GLN A 212 -27.95 -20.63 -55.42
C GLN A 212 -27.53 -21.90 -54.69
N VAL A 213 -27.81 -21.96 -53.40
CA VAL A 213 -27.29 -23.06 -52.53
C VAL A 213 -28.00 -24.37 -52.88
N SER A 214 -27.24 -25.41 -53.32
CA SER A 214 -27.74 -26.75 -53.48
C SER A 214 -26.67 -27.77 -53.07
N GLU A 215 -27.05 -28.96 -52.67
CA GLU A 215 -26.13 -30.05 -52.32
C GLU A 215 -25.14 -30.40 -53.44
N LYS A 216 -25.57 -30.20 -54.71
CA LYS A 216 -24.73 -30.43 -55.88
C LYS A 216 -23.58 -29.43 -56.06
N ASP A 217 -23.65 -28.28 -55.41
CA ASP A 217 -22.66 -27.22 -55.47
C ASP A 217 -21.68 -27.18 -54.28
N GLU A 218 -21.63 -28.22 -53.46
CA GLU A 218 -20.77 -28.28 -52.28
C GLU A 218 -19.31 -28.02 -52.60
N ASP A 219 -18.75 -28.62 -53.66
CA ASP A 219 -17.36 -28.40 -54.05
C ASP A 219 -17.08 -26.95 -54.49
N ARG A 220 -18.05 -26.30 -55.15
CA ARG A 220 -17.96 -24.88 -55.50
C ARG A 220 -18.04 -24.01 -54.27
N LEU A 221 -18.97 -24.33 -53.35
CA LEU A 221 -19.13 -23.62 -52.09
C LEU A 221 -17.86 -23.71 -51.23
N ARG A 222 -17.25 -24.90 -51.13
CA ARG A 222 -15.99 -25.15 -50.43
C ARG A 222 -14.84 -24.28 -50.98
N LYS A 223 -14.69 -24.22 -52.31
CA LYS A 223 -13.67 -23.38 -52.96
C LYS A 223 -13.94 -21.88 -52.73
N SER A 224 -15.16 -21.45 -52.87
CA SER A 224 -15.54 -20.05 -52.70
C SER A 224 -15.38 -19.56 -51.27
N ILE A 225 -15.74 -20.40 -50.26
CA ILE A 225 -15.49 -20.11 -48.83
C ILE A 225 -13.99 -20.06 -48.54
N GLY A 226 -13.17 -21.02 -49.04
CA GLY A 226 -11.72 -20.99 -48.85
C GLY A 226 -11.07 -19.72 -49.40
N ILE A 227 -11.51 -19.26 -50.58
CA ILE A 227 -11.05 -18.00 -51.17
C ILE A 227 -11.52 -16.81 -50.32
N ALA A 228 -12.80 -16.79 -49.92
CA ALA A 228 -13.36 -15.73 -49.09
C ALA A 228 -12.64 -15.62 -47.74
N MET A 229 -12.43 -16.73 -47.08
CA MET A 229 -11.67 -16.79 -45.81
C MET A 229 -10.23 -16.26 -45.97
N LYS A 230 -9.57 -16.56 -47.10
CA LYS A 230 -8.24 -16.05 -47.39
C LYS A 230 -8.19 -14.54 -47.63
N GLN A 231 -9.18 -14.00 -48.38
CA GLN A 231 -9.26 -12.55 -48.70
C GLN A 231 -9.72 -11.72 -47.49
N GLY A 232 -10.65 -12.25 -46.71
CA GLY A 232 -11.22 -11.62 -45.51
C GLY A 232 -10.44 -11.93 -44.20
N GLU A 233 -9.23 -12.46 -44.32
CA GLU A 233 -8.37 -12.79 -43.14
C GLU A 233 -9.08 -13.67 -42.09
N GLY A 234 -9.83 -14.66 -42.58
CA GLY A 234 -10.59 -15.60 -41.73
C GLY A 234 -12.04 -15.17 -41.44
N LEU A 235 -12.48 -14.05 -41.96
CA LEU A 235 -13.87 -13.58 -41.82
C LEU A 235 -14.59 -13.59 -43.18
N ILE A 236 -15.82 -14.07 -43.18
CA ILE A 236 -16.71 -14.01 -44.35
C ILE A 236 -18.12 -13.54 -43.95
N LEU A 237 -18.84 -13.00 -44.89
CA LEU A 237 -20.24 -12.61 -44.76
C LEU A 237 -21.06 -13.35 -45.81
N ILE A 238 -22.16 -13.92 -45.40
CA ILE A 238 -23.15 -14.50 -46.31
C ILE A 238 -24.35 -13.57 -46.33
N LEU A 239 -24.61 -13.00 -47.51
CA LEU A 239 -25.75 -12.13 -47.75
C LEU A 239 -26.82 -12.89 -48.50
N ASP A 240 -28.00 -13.02 -47.90
CA ASP A 240 -29.19 -13.53 -48.55
C ASP A 240 -29.72 -12.48 -49.51
N LYS A 241 -29.78 -12.79 -50.79
CA LYS A 241 -30.21 -11.83 -51.84
C LYS A 241 -31.66 -11.42 -51.69
N ASP A 242 -32.54 -12.32 -51.26
CA ASP A 242 -33.97 -12.11 -51.22
C ASP A 242 -34.42 -11.35 -49.96
N THR A 243 -33.79 -11.60 -48.84
CA THR A 243 -34.12 -10.96 -47.56
C THR A 243 -33.20 -9.80 -47.19
N GLY A 244 -32.01 -9.69 -47.81
CA GLY A 244 -31.01 -8.71 -47.48
C GLY A 244 -30.31 -8.98 -46.13
N SER A 245 -30.61 -10.12 -45.48
CA SER A 245 -29.99 -10.48 -44.20
C SER A 245 -28.56 -10.91 -44.39
N ILE A 246 -27.71 -10.53 -43.42
CA ILE A 246 -26.29 -10.86 -43.43
C ILE A 246 -25.98 -11.73 -42.20
N LYS A 247 -25.28 -12.85 -42.45
CA LYS A 247 -24.74 -13.68 -41.39
C LYS A 247 -23.22 -13.71 -41.51
N HIS A 248 -22.54 -13.51 -40.37
CA HIS A 248 -21.09 -13.46 -40.29
C HIS A 248 -20.55 -14.83 -39.86
N PHE A 249 -19.45 -15.26 -40.47
CA PHE A 249 -18.71 -16.46 -40.05
C PHE A 249 -17.24 -16.14 -39.98
N SER A 250 -16.57 -16.62 -38.92
CA SER A 250 -15.15 -16.36 -38.71
C SER A 250 -14.42 -17.57 -38.15
N LYS A 251 -13.17 -17.71 -38.57
CA LYS A 251 -12.22 -18.63 -37.92
C LYS A 251 -11.74 -18.07 -36.56
N ARG A 252 -11.95 -16.78 -36.29
CA ARG A 252 -11.70 -16.13 -35.01
C ARG A 252 -12.97 -16.07 -34.19
N LEU A 253 -12.85 -15.90 -32.87
CA LEU A 253 -14.00 -15.65 -31.99
C LEU A 253 -14.76 -14.41 -32.46
N MET A 254 -16.05 -14.56 -32.73
CA MET A 254 -16.88 -13.50 -33.28
C MET A 254 -18.32 -13.59 -32.78
N CYS A 255 -18.93 -12.43 -32.57
CA CYS A 255 -20.36 -12.33 -32.30
C CYS A 255 -21.14 -12.60 -33.63
N PRO A 256 -22.04 -13.59 -33.64
CA PRO A 256 -22.79 -13.92 -34.87
C PRO A 256 -23.67 -12.75 -35.39
N THR A 257 -24.19 -11.95 -34.45
CA THR A 257 -25.15 -10.86 -34.78
C THR A 257 -24.42 -9.59 -35.24
N THR A 258 -23.38 -9.14 -34.49
CA THR A 258 -22.75 -7.84 -34.80
C THR A 258 -21.48 -7.95 -35.61
N GLY A 259 -20.91 -9.18 -35.74
CA GLY A 259 -19.64 -9.38 -36.42
C GLY A 259 -18.43 -8.79 -35.69
N ILE A 260 -18.59 -8.37 -34.41
CA ILE A 260 -17.45 -8.01 -33.53
C ILE A 260 -16.60 -9.24 -33.32
N SER A 261 -15.28 -9.12 -33.55
CA SER A 261 -14.35 -10.26 -33.41
C SER A 261 -13.26 -9.94 -32.41
N TYR A 262 -12.91 -10.92 -31.61
CA TYR A 262 -11.80 -10.87 -30.67
C TYR A 262 -10.58 -11.61 -31.24
N SER A 263 -9.40 -11.21 -30.76
CA SER A 263 -8.17 -11.98 -30.98
C SER A 263 -8.23 -13.32 -30.26
N ASP A 264 -7.42 -14.29 -30.71
CA ASP A 264 -7.30 -15.55 -29.95
C ASP A 264 -6.80 -15.25 -28.52
N PRO A 265 -7.44 -15.82 -27.49
CA PRO A 265 -7.13 -15.47 -26.11
C PRO A 265 -5.74 -15.97 -25.70
N ALA A 266 -4.91 -15.03 -25.26
CA ALA A 266 -3.60 -15.29 -24.68
C ALA A 266 -3.55 -14.75 -23.25
N PRO A 267 -2.70 -15.29 -22.35
CA PRO A 267 -2.60 -14.81 -20.96
C PRO A 267 -2.33 -13.30 -20.85
N ASN A 268 -1.66 -12.70 -21.84
CA ASN A 268 -1.40 -11.26 -21.87
C ASN A 268 -2.64 -10.39 -22.10
N ASN A 269 -3.69 -10.96 -22.73
CA ASN A 269 -4.98 -10.26 -22.93
C ASN A 269 -5.72 -10.05 -21.59
N PHE A 270 -5.42 -10.84 -20.57
CA PHE A 270 -6.01 -10.78 -19.24
C PHE A 270 -5.08 -10.10 -18.21
N SER A 271 -4.00 -9.46 -18.66
CA SER A 271 -3.06 -8.75 -17.79
C SER A 271 -3.28 -7.25 -17.83
N PHE A 272 -3.58 -6.65 -16.68
CA PHE A 272 -3.64 -5.17 -16.56
C PHE A 272 -2.26 -4.50 -16.64
N ASN A 273 -1.16 -5.29 -16.62
CA ASN A 273 0.21 -4.82 -16.82
C ASN A 273 0.66 -4.92 -18.30
N SER A 274 -0.15 -5.57 -19.16
CA SER A 274 0.10 -5.69 -20.59
C SER A 274 -0.72 -4.66 -21.36
N PRO A 275 -0.16 -3.98 -22.38
CA PRO A 275 -0.93 -3.08 -23.26
C PRO A 275 -2.11 -3.76 -23.96
N GLN A 276 -2.06 -5.10 -24.13
CA GLN A 276 -3.10 -5.88 -24.80
C GLN A 276 -4.34 -6.07 -23.91
N GLY A 277 -4.16 -6.19 -22.60
CA GLY A 277 -5.25 -6.43 -21.64
C GLY A 277 -5.66 -5.19 -20.83
N ALA A 278 -4.77 -4.22 -20.68
CA ALA A 278 -5.01 -3.05 -19.85
C ALA A 278 -6.14 -2.15 -20.42
N CYS A 279 -6.92 -1.57 -19.54
CA CYS A 279 -7.85 -0.50 -19.92
C CYS A 279 -7.07 0.66 -20.58
N PRO A 280 -7.44 1.11 -21.79
CA PRO A 280 -6.70 2.13 -22.50
C PRO A 280 -6.72 3.49 -21.81
N HIS A 281 -7.77 3.82 -21.05
CA HIS A 281 -7.93 5.08 -20.36
C HIS A 281 -7.03 5.19 -19.11
N CYS A 282 -7.12 4.25 -18.17
CA CYS A 282 -6.31 4.26 -16.95
C CYS A 282 -4.99 3.48 -17.07
N LYS A 283 -4.69 2.91 -18.23
CA LYS A 283 -3.48 2.10 -18.49
C LYS A 283 -3.28 0.98 -17.46
N GLY A 284 -4.37 0.37 -17.00
CA GLY A 284 -4.33 -0.75 -16.06
C GLY A 284 -4.25 -0.36 -14.57
N LEU A 285 -4.36 0.91 -14.22
CA LEU A 285 -4.34 1.36 -12.82
C LEU A 285 -5.71 1.18 -12.13
N GLY A 286 -6.82 1.21 -12.87
CA GLY A 286 -8.18 1.16 -12.34
C GLY A 286 -8.69 2.49 -11.81
N VAL A 287 -7.78 3.41 -11.52
CA VAL A 287 -8.05 4.76 -11.01
C VAL A 287 -7.40 5.80 -11.90
N ILE A 288 -7.92 7.01 -11.84
CA ILE A 288 -7.37 8.20 -12.49
C ILE A 288 -7.31 9.35 -11.49
N ASN A 289 -6.30 10.19 -11.62
CA ASN A 289 -6.20 11.38 -10.82
C ASN A 289 -7.07 12.49 -11.44
N GLN A 290 -8.04 12.97 -10.69
CA GLN A 290 -8.87 14.12 -11.07
C GLN A 290 -8.72 15.24 -10.04
N ILE A 291 -8.92 16.49 -10.51
CA ILE A 291 -8.93 17.64 -9.62
C ILE A 291 -10.20 17.58 -8.77
N ASP A 292 -10.02 17.57 -7.46
CA ASP A 292 -11.08 17.51 -6.47
C ASP A 292 -11.53 18.93 -6.09
N LEU A 293 -12.72 19.31 -6.49
CA LEU A 293 -13.27 20.62 -6.18
C LEU A 293 -13.42 20.88 -4.68
N SER A 294 -13.61 19.84 -3.88
CA SER A 294 -13.67 20.00 -2.42
C SER A 294 -12.32 20.38 -1.81
N LYS A 295 -11.22 20.01 -2.46
CA LYS A 295 -9.85 20.43 -2.09
C LYS A 295 -9.49 21.78 -2.68
N VAL A 296 -10.07 22.14 -3.82
CA VAL A 296 -9.89 23.46 -4.43
C VAL A 296 -10.63 24.53 -3.64
N ILE A 297 -11.85 24.24 -3.17
CA ILE A 297 -12.70 25.13 -2.36
C ILE A 297 -13.16 24.37 -1.10
N PRO A 298 -12.29 24.26 -0.08
CA PRO A 298 -12.61 23.47 1.13
C PRO A 298 -13.62 24.17 2.05
N ASP A 299 -13.69 25.51 2.02
CA ASP A 299 -14.61 26.29 2.85
C ASP A 299 -15.26 27.39 2.01
N ARG A 300 -16.51 27.19 1.65
CA ARG A 300 -17.29 28.14 0.86
C ARG A 300 -17.67 29.42 1.65
N LYS A 301 -17.47 29.46 2.96
CA LYS A 301 -17.70 30.67 3.79
C LYS A 301 -16.58 31.68 3.64
N LEU A 302 -15.41 31.27 3.18
CA LEU A 302 -14.30 32.16 2.89
C LEU A 302 -14.50 32.86 1.55
N SER A 303 -14.02 34.10 1.45
CA SER A 303 -13.95 34.84 0.20
C SER A 303 -12.68 34.44 -0.60
N ILE A 304 -12.67 34.73 -1.90
CA ILE A 304 -11.49 34.52 -2.76
C ILE A 304 -10.30 35.37 -2.25
N TYR A 305 -10.60 36.57 -1.73
CA TYR A 305 -9.60 37.43 -1.13
C TYR A 305 -8.89 36.84 0.08
N GLU A 306 -9.63 36.10 0.91
CA GLU A 306 -9.12 35.39 2.10
C GLU A 306 -8.46 34.07 1.79
N GLY A 307 -8.49 33.62 0.53
CA GLY A 307 -7.90 32.36 0.06
C GLY A 307 -8.90 31.20 0.02
N GLY A 308 -10.19 31.47 -0.16
CA GLY A 308 -11.23 30.44 -0.29
C GLY A 308 -11.02 29.50 -1.49
N ILE A 309 -10.28 29.96 -2.53
CA ILE A 309 -9.78 29.10 -3.60
C ILE A 309 -8.31 28.75 -3.28
N MET A 310 -8.08 27.60 -2.69
CA MET A 310 -6.78 27.16 -2.17
C MET A 310 -5.62 27.26 -3.18
N PRO A 311 -5.77 26.88 -4.46
CA PRO A 311 -4.69 27.04 -5.46
C PRO A 311 -4.22 28.47 -5.67
N LEU A 312 -5.08 29.47 -5.50
CA LEU A 312 -4.71 30.87 -5.59
C LEU A 312 -4.05 31.39 -4.31
N GLY A 313 -4.44 30.81 -3.16
CA GLY A 313 -4.05 31.31 -1.84
C GLY A 313 -4.71 32.67 -1.53
N LYS A 314 -4.18 33.37 -0.50
CA LYS A 314 -4.65 34.73 -0.16
C LYS A 314 -4.32 35.70 -1.28
N TYR A 315 -5.15 36.75 -1.40
CA TYR A 315 -4.97 37.81 -2.42
C TYR A 315 -3.53 38.30 -2.52
N LYS A 316 -3.08 38.37 -3.76
CA LYS A 316 -1.81 38.97 -4.18
C LYS A 316 -2.09 39.84 -5.38
N ASN A 317 -1.35 40.94 -5.50
CA ASN A 317 -1.45 41.84 -6.65
C ASN A 317 -0.83 41.18 -7.89
N GLN A 318 -1.56 40.23 -8.52
CA GLN A 318 -1.14 39.41 -9.66
C GLN A 318 -2.27 39.34 -10.69
N MET A 319 -1.90 39.15 -11.95
CA MET A 319 -2.82 39.15 -13.10
C MET A 319 -4.00 38.17 -12.93
N ILE A 320 -3.79 36.99 -12.36
CA ILE A 320 -4.85 36.01 -12.17
C ILE A 320 -5.98 36.54 -11.26
N PHE A 321 -5.65 37.29 -10.22
CA PHE A 321 -6.65 37.88 -9.32
C PHE A 321 -7.41 39.02 -10.02
N TRP A 322 -6.74 39.78 -10.91
CA TRP A 322 -7.41 40.85 -11.69
C TRP A 322 -8.40 40.24 -12.70
N GLN A 323 -8.04 39.11 -13.31
CA GLN A 323 -8.91 38.39 -14.21
C GLN A 323 -10.14 37.85 -13.48
N VAL A 324 -9.95 37.21 -12.31
CA VAL A 324 -11.05 36.73 -11.46
C VAL A 324 -11.94 37.88 -10.99
N GLU A 325 -11.38 39.02 -10.58
CA GLU A 325 -12.14 40.20 -10.19
C GLU A 325 -12.99 40.76 -11.34
N ALA A 326 -12.43 40.81 -12.54
CA ALA A 326 -13.15 41.28 -13.72
C ALA A 326 -14.33 40.32 -14.11
N ILE A 327 -14.19 39.03 -13.89
CA ILE A 327 -15.29 38.06 -14.07
C ILE A 327 -16.37 38.28 -13.00
N LEU A 328 -15.98 38.38 -11.73
CA LEU A 328 -16.94 38.57 -10.64
C LEU A 328 -17.75 39.85 -10.79
N LYS A 329 -17.14 40.95 -11.30
CA LYS A 329 -17.81 42.22 -11.58
C LYS A 329 -18.95 42.09 -12.62
N LYS A 330 -18.89 41.13 -13.55
CA LYS A 330 -19.98 40.86 -14.49
C LYS A 330 -21.25 40.36 -13.79
N TYR A 331 -21.08 39.78 -12.61
CA TYR A 331 -22.15 39.19 -11.79
C TYR A 331 -22.44 40.01 -10.51
N ASP A 332 -22.04 41.27 -10.46
CA ASP A 332 -22.17 42.18 -9.31
C ASP A 332 -21.55 41.64 -8.01
N CYS A 333 -20.45 40.83 -8.12
CA CYS A 333 -19.71 40.25 -7.01
C CYS A 333 -18.30 40.85 -6.92
N GLU A 334 -17.72 40.80 -5.72
CA GLU A 334 -16.35 41.25 -5.44
C GLU A 334 -15.47 40.06 -4.98
N LEU A 335 -14.14 40.23 -5.00
CA LEU A 335 -13.20 39.24 -4.43
C LEU A 335 -13.43 38.95 -2.95
N LYS A 336 -14.03 39.88 -2.21
CA LYS A 336 -14.37 39.76 -0.78
C LYS A 336 -15.71 39.11 -0.51
N THR A 337 -16.52 38.86 -1.53
CA THR A 337 -17.77 38.13 -1.41
C THR A 337 -17.49 36.68 -1.02
N PRO A 338 -18.12 36.13 0.04
CA PRO A 338 -18.02 34.71 0.37
C PRO A 338 -18.39 33.81 -0.81
N ILE A 339 -17.68 32.72 -1.02
CA ILE A 339 -17.89 31.84 -2.19
C ILE A 339 -19.31 31.24 -2.18
N CYS A 340 -19.93 31.05 -1.00
CA CYS A 340 -21.31 30.59 -0.93
C CYS A 340 -22.34 31.60 -1.50
N ASP A 341 -22.00 32.89 -1.54
CA ASP A 341 -22.87 33.95 -2.03
C ASP A 341 -22.59 34.34 -3.49
N ILE A 342 -21.56 33.74 -4.10
CA ILE A 342 -21.24 33.89 -5.52
C ILE A 342 -22.18 33.00 -6.37
N PRO A 343 -22.84 33.54 -7.41
CA PRO A 343 -23.67 32.74 -8.32
C PRO A 343 -22.87 31.59 -8.93
N ASP A 344 -23.53 30.44 -9.11
CA ASP A 344 -22.87 29.23 -9.64
C ASP A 344 -22.27 29.47 -11.05
N ASP A 345 -22.95 30.27 -11.92
CA ASP A 345 -22.43 30.63 -13.25
C ASP A 345 -21.11 31.42 -13.18
N ALA A 346 -21.01 32.38 -12.23
CA ALA A 346 -19.79 33.13 -12.00
C ALA A 346 -18.66 32.20 -11.49
N LEU A 347 -18.99 31.29 -10.58
CA LEU A 347 -18.03 30.34 -10.03
C LEU A 347 -17.57 29.33 -11.10
N GLN A 348 -18.45 28.89 -11.98
CA GLN A 348 -18.11 28.05 -13.13
C GLN A 348 -17.14 28.77 -14.08
N GLU A 349 -17.39 30.07 -14.39
CA GLU A 349 -16.52 30.87 -15.24
C GLU A 349 -15.14 31.05 -14.60
N VAL A 350 -15.05 31.25 -13.29
CA VAL A 350 -13.80 31.34 -12.53
C VAL A 350 -13.06 30.01 -12.54
N LEU A 351 -13.73 28.89 -12.36
CA LEU A 351 -13.09 27.57 -12.28
C LEU A 351 -12.68 27.02 -13.65
N TYR A 352 -13.53 27.13 -14.66
CA TYR A 352 -13.32 26.47 -15.94
C TYR A 352 -12.92 27.41 -17.09
N GLY A 353 -12.99 28.71 -16.86
CA GLY A 353 -12.61 29.73 -17.84
C GLY A 353 -13.79 30.44 -18.50
N SER A 354 -13.52 31.61 -19.08
CA SER A 354 -14.49 32.42 -19.80
C SER A 354 -14.39 32.16 -21.30
N LEU A 355 -15.53 32.05 -21.98
CA LEU A 355 -15.60 31.97 -23.46
C LEU A 355 -15.23 33.30 -24.14
N GLU A 356 -15.36 34.40 -23.42
CA GLU A 356 -15.05 35.75 -23.89
C GLU A 356 -13.73 36.25 -23.25
N ASN A 357 -13.03 37.12 -23.97
CA ASN A 357 -11.88 37.83 -23.40
C ASN A 357 -12.30 38.72 -22.24
N VAL A 358 -11.63 38.55 -21.11
CA VAL A 358 -11.87 39.33 -19.90
C VAL A 358 -11.21 40.68 -20.01
N ARG A 359 -12.00 41.75 -19.79
CA ARG A 359 -11.48 43.14 -19.76
C ARG A 359 -10.89 43.45 -18.40
N ILE A 360 -9.61 43.81 -18.37
CA ILE A 360 -8.90 44.25 -17.17
C ILE A 360 -8.77 45.77 -17.23
N ASP A 361 -9.13 46.45 -16.15
CA ASP A 361 -9.07 47.92 -16.06
C ASP A 361 -7.65 48.45 -16.24
N LYS A 362 -7.49 49.47 -17.06
CA LYS A 362 -6.22 50.13 -17.39
C LYS A 362 -5.41 50.61 -16.16
N GLU A 363 -6.10 50.99 -15.08
CA GLU A 363 -5.49 51.45 -13.83
C GLU A 363 -4.71 50.34 -13.13
N LEU A 364 -5.15 49.07 -13.21
CA LEU A 364 -4.51 47.90 -12.60
C LEU A 364 -3.23 47.47 -13.36
N VAL A 365 -3.21 47.71 -14.67
CA VAL A 365 -2.10 47.26 -15.55
C VAL A 365 -1.14 48.43 -15.88
N HIS A 366 -1.43 49.63 -15.42
CA HIS A 366 -0.67 50.86 -15.71
C HIS A 366 -0.48 51.12 -17.21
N THR A 367 -1.52 50.87 -18.03
CA THR A 367 -1.52 51.10 -19.47
C THR A 367 -2.42 52.26 -19.87
N SER A 368 -2.29 52.74 -21.12
CA SER A 368 -3.11 53.83 -21.66
C SER A 368 -4.48 53.33 -22.17
N SER A 369 -4.70 52.04 -22.33
CA SER A 369 -5.92 51.42 -22.85
C SER A 369 -6.29 50.16 -22.07
N ASP A 370 -7.56 49.79 -22.12
CA ASP A 370 -8.05 48.56 -21.53
C ASP A 370 -7.36 47.31 -22.13
N TYR A 371 -7.09 46.34 -21.28
CA TYR A 371 -6.39 45.12 -21.68
C TYR A 371 -7.35 43.95 -21.72
N PHE A 372 -7.42 43.25 -22.83
CA PHE A 372 -8.30 42.09 -23.02
C PHE A 372 -7.47 40.81 -23.02
N VAL A 373 -7.77 39.89 -22.13
CA VAL A 373 -7.02 38.63 -21.96
C VAL A 373 -8.00 37.43 -21.90
N ALA A 374 -7.62 36.37 -22.54
CA ALA A 374 -8.32 35.09 -22.37
C ALA A 374 -8.06 34.54 -20.95
N PHE A 375 -9.10 34.07 -20.29
CA PHE A 375 -9.02 33.42 -19.00
C PHE A 375 -9.43 31.96 -19.12
N ASP A 376 -8.46 31.10 -18.97
CA ASP A 376 -8.60 29.64 -19.16
C ASP A 376 -9.20 28.90 -17.93
N GLY A 377 -9.39 29.60 -16.82
CA GLY A 377 -9.88 29.04 -15.57
C GLY A 377 -8.82 28.42 -14.66
N ILE A 378 -9.16 28.31 -13.38
CA ILE A 378 -8.24 27.80 -12.34
C ILE A 378 -7.94 26.32 -12.52
N ILE A 379 -8.89 25.53 -12.98
CA ILE A 379 -8.73 24.10 -13.25
C ILE A 379 -7.69 23.83 -14.35
N LYS A 380 -7.73 24.65 -15.44
CA LYS A 380 -6.75 24.55 -16.51
C LYS A 380 -5.37 25.07 -16.06
N TYR A 381 -5.34 26.11 -15.22
CA TYR A 381 -4.10 26.56 -14.60
C TYR A 381 -3.43 25.44 -13.78
N LEU A 382 -4.20 24.72 -12.95
CA LEU A 382 -3.69 23.56 -12.19
C LEU A 382 -3.16 22.47 -13.12
N ARG A 383 -3.89 22.11 -14.19
CA ARG A 383 -3.45 21.12 -15.18
C ARG A 383 -2.15 21.56 -15.87
N ASN A 384 -2.04 22.82 -16.24
CA ASN A 384 -0.82 23.33 -16.86
C ASN A 384 0.40 23.24 -15.94
N VAL A 385 0.22 23.47 -14.63
CA VAL A 385 1.29 23.26 -13.65
C VAL A 385 1.66 21.79 -13.54
N MET A 386 0.68 20.89 -13.58
CA MET A 386 0.92 19.44 -13.55
C MET A 386 1.67 18.93 -14.78
N ASP A 387 1.33 19.44 -15.96
CA ASP A 387 1.84 18.95 -17.24
C ASP A 387 3.17 19.58 -17.66
N ASN A 388 3.42 20.84 -17.24
CA ASN A 388 4.53 21.67 -17.77
C ASN A 388 5.55 22.12 -16.71
N ASP A 389 5.27 21.91 -15.39
CA ASP A 389 6.24 22.27 -14.35
C ASP A 389 7.13 21.07 -14.01
N ASP A 390 8.35 21.08 -14.53
CA ASP A 390 9.38 20.07 -14.23
C ASP A 390 9.92 20.16 -12.79
N SER A 391 9.47 21.15 -12.00
CA SER A 391 9.91 21.29 -10.62
C SER A 391 9.18 20.29 -9.71
N ALA A 392 9.93 19.49 -8.96
CA ALA A 392 9.37 18.58 -7.95
C ALA A 392 8.49 19.30 -6.90
N ALA A 393 8.70 20.60 -6.70
CA ALA A 393 7.91 21.41 -5.79
C ALA A 393 6.54 21.78 -6.36
N GLY A 394 6.47 22.15 -7.65
CA GLY A 394 5.24 22.48 -8.35
C GLY A 394 4.33 21.25 -8.50
N GLN A 395 4.90 20.11 -8.91
CA GLN A 395 4.16 18.85 -8.99
C GLN A 395 3.58 18.44 -7.63
N LYS A 396 4.41 18.45 -6.57
CA LYS A 396 3.95 18.12 -5.22
C LYS A 396 2.89 19.08 -4.68
N TRP A 397 2.93 20.34 -5.10
CA TRP A 397 1.89 21.31 -4.75
C TRP A 397 0.58 21.01 -5.50
N ALA A 398 0.61 20.70 -6.79
CA ALA A 398 -0.56 20.35 -7.58
C ALA A 398 -1.20 19.03 -7.12
N ASP A 399 -0.40 18.04 -6.72
CA ASP A 399 -0.88 16.75 -6.19
C ASP A 399 -1.81 16.89 -4.99
N GLN A 400 -1.70 17.97 -4.21
CA GLN A 400 -2.58 18.21 -3.05
C GLN A 400 -4.05 18.41 -3.44
N PHE A 401 -4.30 18.85 -4.66
CA PHE A 401 -5.65 19.11 -5.19
C PHE A 401 -6.23 17.95 -5.98
N LEU A 402 -5.49 16.84 -6.09
CA LEU A 402 -5.94 15.64 -6.76
C LEU A 402 -6.66 14.68 -5.81
N ALA A 403 -7.66 14.00 -6.33
CA ALA A 403 -8.24 12.80 -5.74
C ALA A 403 -8.15 11.66 -6.74
N GLU A 404 -7.85 10.46 -6.24
CA GLU A 404 -7.98 9.24 -7.02
C GLU A 404 -9.47 8.91 -7.15
N CYS A 405 -9.96 8.88 -8.39
CA CYS A 405 -11.32 8.48 -8.73
C CYS A 405 -11.29 7.19 -9.54
N GLU A 406 -12.33 6.39 -9.44
CA GLU A 406 -12.48 5.24 -10.32
C GLU A 406 -12.44 5.64 -11.79
N CYS A 407 -11.79 4.83 -12.60
CA CYS A 407 -11.73 5.04 -14.03
C CYS A 407 -13.14 4.92 -14.64
N PRO A 408 -13.65 5.93 -15.35
CA PRO A 408 -15.01 5.93 -15.89
C PRO A 408 -15.23 4.88 -16.99
N GLU A 409 -14.17 4.34 -17.58
CA GLU A 409 -14.26 3.35 -18.64
C GLU A 409 -14.28 1.91 -18.11
N CYS A 410 -13.41 1.58 -17.15
CA CYS A 410 -13.31 0.22 -16.61
C CYS A 410 -13.89 0.06 -15.20
N HIS A 411 -14.40 1.13 -14.57
CA HIS A 411 -15.02 1.08 -13.23
C HIS A 411 -14.17 0.30 -12.23
N GLY A 412 -12.88 0.66 -12.11
CA GLY A 412 -11.93 0.01 -11.18
C GLY A 412 -11.39 -1.35 -11.64
N GLN A 413 -11.94 -1.95 -12.70
CA GLN A 413 -11.62 -3.32 -13.13
C GLN A 413 -10.26 -3.47 -13.84
N ARG A 414 -9.57 -2.39 -14.18
CA ARG A 414 -8.20 -2.29 -14.74
C ARG A 414 -8.03 -2.85 -16.15
N LEU A 415 -8.92 -3.71 -16.62
CA LEU A 415 -8.84 -4.39 -17.91
C LEU A 415 -9.70 -3.69 -18.98
N ASN A 416 -9.42 -3.97 -20.24
CA ASN A 416 -10.21 -3.51 -21.37
C ASN A 416 -11.54 -4.30 -21.48
N ARG A 417 -12.48 -3.80 -22.27
CA ARG A 417 -13.82 -4.40 -22.43
C ARG A 417 -13.78 -5.81 -23.01
N GLU A 418 -12.83 -6.09 -23.89
CA GLU A 418 -12.66 -7.41 -24.51
C GLU A 418 -12.28 -8.45 -23.44
N ALA A 419 -11.25 -8.18 -22.62
CA ALA A 419 -10.82 -9.08 -21.55
C ALA A 419 -11.92 -9.32 -20.50
N LEU A 420 -12.69 -8.26 -20.15
CA LEU A 420 -13.79 -8.36 -19.19
C LEU A 420 -15.00 -9.13 -19.73
N SER A 421 -15.07 -9.34 -21.03
CA SER A 421 -16.17 -10.10 -21.67
C SER A 421 -15.90 -11.61 -21.71
N TYR A 422 -14.75 -12.08 -21.23
CA TYR A 422 -14.52 -13.51 -21.00
C TYR A 422 -15.03 -13.92 -19.64
N LYS A 423 -15.74 -15.06 -19.58
CA LYS A 423 -16.26 -15.62 -18.33
C LYS A 423 -15.89 -17.09 -18.18
N ILE A 424 -15.74 -17.50 -16.94
CA ILE A 424 -15.73 -18.89 -16.52
C ILE A 424 -16.94 -19.05 -15.62
N TRP A 425 -17.86 -19.96 -16.01
CA TRP A 425 -19.19 -20.06 -15.43
C TRP A 425 -19.89 -18.68 -15.50
N ASP A 426 -20.04 -17.97 -14.36
CA ASP A 426 -20.78 -16.71 -14.24
C ASP A 426 -19.90 -15.44 -14.10
N LYS A 427 -18.60 -15.59 -13.86
CA LYS A 427 -17.69 -14.50 -13.48
C LYS A 427 -16.59 -14.22 -14.50
N ASN A 428 -16.23 -12.96 -14.62
CA ASN A 428 -15.02 -12.53 -15.31
C ASN A 428 -13.81 -12.50 -14.34
N ILE A 429 -12.59 -12.35 -14.88
CA ILE A 429 -11.35 -12.38 -14.10
C ILE A 429 -11.27 -11.26 -13.04
N SER A 430 -11.81 -10.08 -13.33
CA SER A 430 -11.78 -8.94 -12.41
C SER A 430 -12.77 -9.12 -11.26
N GLU A 431 -13.94 -9.68 -11.53
CA GLU A 431 -14.92 -10.03 -10.50
C GLU A 431 -14.35 -11.06 -9.52
N LEU A 432 -13.69 -12.11 -10.03
CA LEU A 432 -13.00 -13.09 -9.19
C LEU A 432 -11.86 -12.47 -8.39
N ALA A 433 -11.04 -11.61 -9.02
CA ALA A 433 -9.94 -10.95 -8.32
C ALA A 433 -10.40 -9.95 -7.22
N SER A 434 -11.66 -9.50 -7.29
CA SER A 434 -12.26 -8.57 -6.32
C SER A 434 -13.01 -9.27 -5.19
N MET A 435 -13.18 -10.60 -5.25
CA MET A 435 -13.71 -11.40 -4.15
C MET A 435 -12.70 -11.49 -3.00
N ASP A 436 -13.21 -11.65 -1.79
CA ASP A 436 -12.37 -12.04 -0.65
C ASP A 436 -11.79 -13.43 -0.92
N ILE A 437 -10.53 -13.68 -0.45
CA ILE A 437 -9.84 -14.97 -0.69
C ILE A 437 -10.69 -16.16 -0.25
N ALA A 438 -11.44 -16.04 0.86
CA ALA A 438 -12.34 -17.09 1.33
C ALA A 438 -13.50 -17.34 0.34
N GLU A 439 -14.15 -16.28 -0.17
CA GLU A 439 -15.23 -16.40 -1.16
C GLU A 439 -14.71 -16.98 -2.49
N LEU A 440 -13.53 -16.54 -2.93
CA LEU A 440 -12.90 -17.06 -4.13
C LEU A 440 -12.60 -18.57 -4.00
N ARG A 441 -12.15 -18.99 -2.81
CA ARG A 441 -11.88 -20.42 -2.54
C ARG A 441 -13.15 -21.26 -2.56
N GLU A 442 -14.25 -20.77 -1.98
CA GLU A 442 -15.58 -21.41 -2.03
C GLU A 442 -16.05 -21.51 -3.50
N TRP A 443 -15.96 -20.42 -4.29
CA TRP A 443 -16.32 -20.41 -5.70
C TRP A 443 -15.52 -21.44 -6.52
N LEU A 444 -14.22 -21.61 -6.23
CA LEU A 444 -13.37 -22.60 -6.90
C LEU A 444 -13.76 -24.06 -6.61
N ASP A 445 -14.39 -24.34 -5.48
CA ASP A 445 -14.89 -25.68 -5.18
C ASP A 445 -16.14 -26.00 -6.01
N GLU A 446 -16.96 -24.99 -6.31
CA GLU A 446 -18.19 -25.16 -7.08
C GLU A 446 -17.96 -25.14 -8.59
N VAL A 447 -16.98 -24.37 -9.08
CA VAL A 447 -16.79 -24.09 -10.52
C VAL A 447 -16.65 -25.36 -11.36
N GLU A 448 -15.99 -26.42 -10.85
CA GLU A 448 -15.75 -27.66 -11.61
C GLU A 448 -17.04 -28.34 -12.05
N THR A 449 -18.12 -28.22 -11.25
CA THR A 449 -19.43 -28.82 -11.56
C THR A 449 -20.16 -28.09 -12.70
N HIS A 450 -19.76 -26.85 -12.99
CA HIS A 450 -20.34 -25.98 -14.00
C HIS A 450 -19.53 -25.91 -15.30
N LEU A 451 -18.35 -26.55 -15.34
CA LEU A 451 -17.51 -26.62 -16.52
C LEU A 451 -17.92 -27.82 -17.39
N ASP A 452 -17.82 -27.67 -18.71
CA ASP A 452 -17.94 -28.79 -19.61
C ASP A 452 -16.74 -29.76 -19.52
N HIS A 453 -16.85 -30.95 -20.06
CA HIS A 453 -15.82 -32.00 -19.96
C HIS A 453 -14.43 -31.53 -20.52
N GLN A 454 -14.43 -30.76 -21.59
CA GLN A 454 -13.20 -30.25 -22.20
C GLN A 454 -12.56 -29.16 -21.29
N GLN A 455 -13.39 -28.25 -20.77
CA GLN A 455 -12.94 -27.23 -19.82
C GLN A 455 -12.39 -27.86 -18.54
N GLN A 456 -13.05 -28.89 -18.00
CA GLN A 456 -12.60 -29.63 -16.80
C GLN A 456 -11.20 -30.20 -17.00
N GLN A 457 -10.95 -30.88 -18.12
CA GLN A 457 -9.64 -31.45 -18.42
C GLN A 457 -8.53 -30.39 -18.55
N ILE A 458 -8.84 -29.26 -19.19
CA ILE A 458 -7.89 -28.15 -19.38
C ILE A 458 -7.62 -27.42 -18.06
N ALA A 459 -8.66 -27.21 -17.25
CA ALA A 459 -8.59 -26.41 -16.04
C ALA A 459 -8.03 -27.15 -14.81
N ALA A 460 -8.08 -28.48 -14.78
CA ALA A 460 -7.80 -29.29 -13.59
C ALA A 460 -6.50 -28.94 -12.86
N GLU A 461 -5.37 -28.94 -13.58
CA GLU A 461 -4.06 -28.62 -12.97
C GLU A 461 -3.94 -27.15 -12.59
N ILE A 462 -4.55 -26.25 -13.37
CA ILE A 462 -4.52 -24.80 -13.09
C ILE A 462 -5.34 -24.50 -11.82
N LEU A 463 -6.52 -25.09 -11.70
CA LEU A 463 -7.39 -24.94 -10.53
C LEU A 463 -6.74 -25.50 -9.27
N LYS A 464 -6.04 -26.63 -9.37
CA LYS A 464 -5.27 -27.20 -8.27
C LYS A 464 -4.20 -26.23 -7.76
N GLU A 465 -3.43 -25.63 -8.67
CA GLU A 465 -2.39 -24.66 -8.32
C GLU A 465 -2.96 -23.39 -7.68
N ILE A 466 -4.09 -22.89 -8.20
CA ILE A 466 -4.78 -21.73 -7.60
C ILE A 466 -5.26 -22.07 -6.19
N ARG A 467 -5.94 -23.22 -5.99
CA ARG A 467 -6.44 -23.66 -4.69
C ARG A 467 -5.32 -23.77 -3.67
N THR A 468 -4.23 -24.42 -4.02
CA THR A 468 -3.07 -24.62 -3.14
C THR A 468 -2.53 -23.27 -2.64
N ARG A 469 -2.38 -22.28 -3.53
CA ARG A 469 -1.90 -20.95 -3.15
C ARG A 469 -2.90 -20.18 -2.29
N LEU A 470 -4.18 -20.31 -2.57
CA LEU A 470 -5.22 -19.70 -1.74
C LEU A 470 -5.30 -20.33 -0.36
N ASP A 471 -5.15 -21.66 -0.27
CA ASP A 471 -5.15 -22.39 1.01
C ASP A 471 -4.02 -21.86 1.91
N PHE A 472 -2.80 -21.64 1.40
CA PHE A 472 -1.72 -21.02 2.17
C PHE A 472 -2.04 -19.59 2.63
N LEU A 473 -2.74 -18.80 1.82
CA LEU A 473 -3.17 -17.46 2.24
C LEU A 473 -4.23 -17.51 3.35
N LEU A 474 -5.11 -18.49 3.31
CA LEU A 474 -6.13 -18.76 4.35
C LEU A 474 -5.48 -19.22 5.66
N GLU A 475 -4.48 -20.10 5.57
CA GLU A 475 -3.73 -20.59 6.74
C GLU A 475 -3.01 -19.48 7.50
N VAL A 476 -2.45 -18.49 6.81
CA VAL A 476 -1.82 -17.35 7.46
C VAL A 476 -2.82 -16.25 7.89
N GLY A 477 -4.14 -16.49 7.78
CA GLY A 477 -5.19 -15.59 8.25
C GLY A 477 -5.42 -14.37 7.38
N LEU A 478 -5.31 -14.51 6.06
CA LEU A 478 -5.54 -13.45 5.06
C LEU A 478 -6.85 -13.67 4.27
N ASP A 479 -7.83 -14.33 4.87
CA ASP A 479 -9.13 -14.70 4.32
C ASP A 479 -9.95 -13.51 3.81
N TYR A 480 -9.79 -12.35 4.43
CA TYR A 480 -10.50 -11.10 4.14
C TYR A 480 -9.88 -10.23 3.03
N LEU A 481 -8.69 -10.55 2.54
CA LEU A 481 -8.05 -9.81 1.44
C LEU A 481 -8.63 -10.21 0.09
N SER A 482 -8.63 -9.28 -0.87
CA SER A 482 -8.90 -9.58 -2.27
C SER A 482 -7.59 -9.60 -3.08
N LEU A 483 -7.57 -10.39 -4.16
CA LEU A 483 -6.40 -10.46 -5.06
C LEU A 483 -6.12 -9.13 -5.77
N ASN A 484 -7.15 -8.31 -5.95
CA ASN A 484 -7.06 -6.99 -6.59
C ASN A 484 -6.48 -5.91 -5.68
N ARG A 485 -6.36 -6.15 -4.36
CA ARG A 485 -5.85 -5.16 -3.41
C ARG A 485 -4.41 -4.78 -3.72
N GLN A 486 -4.14 -3.48 -3.78
CA GLN A 486 -2.80 -2.95 -4.08
C GLN A 486 -1.83 -3.25 -2.94
N SER A 487 -0.61 -3.69 -3.28
CA SER A 487 0.45 -3.98 -2.29
C SER A 487 0.83 -2.76 -1.45
N ALA A 488 0.72 -1.55 -2.02
CA ALA A 488 1.00 -0.30 -1.32
C ALA A 488 -0.02 0.04 -0.20
N SER A 489 -1.22 -0.57 -0.23
CA SER A 489 -2.28 -0.37 0.77
C SER A 489 -2.25 -1.38 1.91
N LEU A 490 -1.35 -2.37 1.84
CA LEU A 490 -1.20 -3.41 2.84
C LEU A 490 -0.47 -2.89 4.08
N SER A 491 -0.88 -3.35 5.24
CA SER A 491 -0.10 -3.19 6.47
C SER A 491 1.22 -3.99 6.40
N GLY A 492 2.19 -3.64 7.24
CA GLY A 492 3.46 -4.36 7.32
C GLY A 492 3.26 -5.86 7.58
N GLY A 493 2.40 -6.21 8.53
CA GLY A 493 2.07 -7.59 8.86
C GLY A 493 1.34 -8.34 7.74
N GLU A 494 0.39 -7.70 7.03
CA GLU A 494 -0.28 -8.32 5.86
C GLU A 494 0.74 -8.64 4.75
N SER A 495 1.62 -7.68 4.43
CA SER A 495 2.66 -7.87 3.42
C SER A 495 3.64 -9.01 3.79
N GLN A 496 4.02 -9.09 5.06
CA GLN A 496 4.88 -10.14 5.58
C GLN A 496 4.23 -11.53 5.48
N ARG A 497 2.95 -11.65 5.86
CA ARG A 497 2.20 -12.91 5.78
C ARG A 497 1.97 -13.36 4.34
N ILE A 498 1.74 -12.44 3.40
CA ILE A 498 1.69 -12.78 1.97
C ILE A 498 3.01 -13.41 1.52
N ARG A 499 4.15 -12.82 1.90
CA ARG A 499 5.47 -13.39 1.59
C ARG A 499 5.65 -14.76 2.24
N LEU A 500 5.25 -14.92 3.50
CA LEU A 500 5.31 -16.20 4.20
C LEU A 500 4.47 -17.27 3.46
N ALA A 501 3.22 -16.97 3.11
CA ALA A 501 2.36 -17.89 2.35
C ALA A 501 2.99 -18.29 1.00
N THR A 502 3.60 -17.34 0.28
CA THR A 502 4.31 -17.59 -0.98
C THR A 502 5.51 -18.51 -0.77
N GLN A 503 6.27 -18.33 0.34
CA GLN A 503 7.42 -19.20 0.65
C GLN A 503 7.00 -20.61 1.06
N ILE A 504 5.94 -20.78 1.86
CA ILE A 504 5.37 -22.10 2.17
C ILE A 504 4.94 -22.78 0.87
N GLY A 505 4.26 -22.05 -0.02
CA GLY A 505 3.83 -22.54 -1.32
C GLY A 505 4.96 -22.97 -2.27
N SER A 506 6.17 -22.45 -2.09
CA SER A 506 7.34 -22.84 -2.88
C SER A 506 7.88 -24.24 -2.55
N GLN A 507 7.48 -24.80 -1.41
CA GLN A 507 7.90 -26.11 -0.90
C GLN A 507 9.43 -26.33 -0.89
N LEU A 508 10.20 -25.24 -0.71
CA LEU A 508 11.65 -25.31 -0.58
C LEU A 508 12.02 -26.06 0.70
N VAL A 509 13.07 -26.86 0.63
CA VAL A 509 13.61 -27.65 1.74
C VAL A 509 15.07 -27.26 2.03
N ASN A 510 15.49 -27.46 3.26
CA ASN A 510 16.86 -27.15 3.72
C ASN A 510 17.22 -25.66 3.58
N VAL A 511 16.26 -24.78 3.78
CA VAL A 511 16.41 -23.32 3.77
C VAL A 511 16.37 -22.82 5.22
N LEU A 512 17.12 -21.74 5.49
CA LEU A 512 17.03 -20.98 6.72
C LEU A 512 16.13 -19.76 6.52
N TYR A 513 14.94 -19.77 7.12
CA TYR A 513 14.03 -18.64 7.13
C TYR A 513 14.25 -17.77 8.37
N ILE A 514 14.34 -16.46 8.19
CA ILE A 514 14.45 -15.48 9.28
C ILE A 514 13.30 -14.49 9.17
N LEU A 515 12.44 -14.44 10.20
CA LEU A 515 11.25 -13.61 10.24
C LEU A 515 11.37 -12.55 11.34
N ASP A 516 10.91 -11.33 11.05
CA ASP A 516 10.88 -10.20 11.98
C ASP A 516 9.46 -9.97 12.48
N GLU A 517 9.18 -10.32 13.72
CA GLU A 517 7.93 -10.10 14.44
C GLU A 517 6.65 -10.45 13.60
N PRO A 518 6.50 -11.70 13.12
CA PRO A 518 5.40 -12.05 12.22
C PRO A 518 4.01 -12.04 12.90
N SER A 519 3.91 -11.99 14.23
CA SER A 519 2.66 -11.93 15.00
C SER A 519 2.05 -10.51 15.04
N ILE A 520 2.73 -9.49 14.51
CA ILE A 520 2.28 -8.10 14.56
C ILE A 520 0.88 -7.90 13.96
N GLY A 521 0.04 -7.15 14.69
CA GLY A 521 -1.30 -6.80 14.26
C GLY A 521 -2.25 -8.00 14.16
N LEU A 522 -1.88 -9.15 14.76
CA LEU A 522 -2.73 -10.33 14.81
C LEU A 522 -3.57 -10.38 16.08
N HIS A 523 -4.84 -10.74 15.90
CA HIS A 523 -5.65 -11.21 16.99
C HIS A 523 -5.17 -12.60 17.45
N GLN A 524 -5.36 -12.95 18.71
CA GLN A 524 -4.88 -14.21 19.29
C GLN A 524 -5.30 -15.46 18.48
N ARG A 525 -6.50 -15.45 17.93
CA ARG A 525 -7.00 -16.51 17.03
C ARG A 525 -6.11 -16.70 15.79
N ASP A 526 -5.70 -15.58 15.19
CA ASP A 526 -4.92 -15.61 13.95
C ASP A 526 -3.46 -15.96 14.24
N ASN A 527 -2.96 -15.66 15.46
CA ASN A 527 -1.64 -16.03 15.93
C ASN A 527 -1.49 -17.57 16.05
N GLU A 528 -2.52 -18.27 16.55
CA GLU A 528 -2.52 -19.73 16.59
C GLU A 528 -2.37 -20.36 15.18
N ARG A 529 -2.98 -19.74 14.14
CA ARG A 529 -2.83 -20.17 12.75
C ARG A 529 -1.41 -19.95 12.24
N LEU A 530 -0.86 -18.77 12.50
CA LEU A 530 0.52 -18.43 12.11
C LEU A 530 1.54 -19.40 12.72
N ILE A 531 1.43 -19.72 14.01
CA ILE A 531 2.31 -20.69 14.69
C ILE A 531 2.26 -22.05 14.00
N ARG A 532 1.06 -22.48 13.58
CA ARG A 532 0.88 -23.75 12.85
C ARG A 532 1.62 -23.71 11.51
N SER A 533 1.43 -22.64 10.72
CA SER A 533 2.10 -22.48 9.41
C SER A 533 3.63 -22.45 9.54
N LEU A 534 4.17 -21.83 10.61
CA LEU A 534 5.63 -21.84 10.87
C LEU A 534 6.14 -23.24 11.23
N LYS A 535 5.34 -24.02 12.00
CA LYS A 535 5.67 -25.43 12.29
C LYS A 535 5.63 -26.31 11.04
N GLU A 536 4.66 -26.09 10.15
CA GLU A 536 4.58 -26.77 8.86
C GLU A 536 5.81 -26.45 7.98
N LEU A 537 6.22 -25.17 7.92
CA LEU A 537 7.43 -24.77 7.21
C LEU A 537 8.69 -25.44 7.77
N ARG A 538 8.81 -25.56 9.10
CA ARG A 538 9.87 -26.34 9.78
C ARG A 538 9.79 -27.83 9.41
N ASP A 539 8.59 -28.42 9.46
CA ASP A 539 8.38 -29.87 9.25
C ASP A 539 8.67 -30.30 7.81
N LEU A 540 8.66 -29.37 6.85
CA LEU A 540 9.20 -29.56 5.51
C LEU A 540 10.73 -29.77 5.47
N GLY A 541 11.45 -29.67 6.60
CA GLY A 541 12.89 -29.82 6.70
C GLY A 541 13.64 -28.50 6.62
N ASN A 542 13.03 -27.39 7.03
CA ASN A 542 13.63 -26.06 7.07
C ASN A 542 13.99 -25.65 8.50
N THR A 543 14.93 -24.72 8.63
CA THR A 543 15.21 -24.04 9.89
C THR A 543 14.50 -22.70 9.89
N VAL A 544 13.76 -22.40 10.94
CA VAL A 544 12.98 -21.18 11.07
C VAL A 544 13.43 -20.40 12.29
N ILE A 545 13.98 -19.20 12.09
CA ILE A 545 14.35 -18.26 13.15
C ILE A 545 13.33 -17.14 13.15
N VAL A 546 12.74 -16.85 14.30
CA VAL A 546 11.75 -15.78 14.47
C VAL A 546 12.23 -14.84 15.56
N VAL A 547 12.34 -13.54 15.24
CA VAL A 547 12.53 -12.50 16.26
C VAL A 547 11.15 -12.15 16.79
N GLU A 548 10.86 -12.45 18.07
CA GLU A 548 9.50 -12.34 18.61
C GLU A 548 9.45 -12.03 20.12
N HIS A 549 8.27 -11.51 20.51
CA HIS A 549 7.95 -11.18 21.90
C HIS A 549 6.64 -11.80 22.39
N ASP A 550 5.92 -12.48 21.51
CA ASP A 550 4.62 -13.11 21.83
C ASP A 550 4.79 -14.35 22.73
N GLU A 551 3.97 -14.44 23.80
CA GLU A 551 4.01 -15.55 24.77
C GLU A 551 3.77 -16.90 24.09
N ASP A 552 2.72 -16.99 23.25
CA ASP A 552 2.35 -18.23 22.60
C ASP A 552 3.40 -18.70 21.60
N MET A 553 3.99 -17.75 20.84
CA MET A 553 5.09 -18.06 19.92
C MET A 553 6.29 -18.64 20.65
N MET A 554 6.70 -18.04 21.77
CA MET A 554 7.84 -18.52 22.58
C MET A 554 7.56 -19.89 23.19
N LEU A 555 6.37 -20.13 23.76
CA LEU A 555 6.00 -21.39 24.37
C LEU A 555 5.83 -22.54 23.36
N ASN A 556 5.56 -22.21 22.10
CA ASN A 556 5.40 -23.16 21.01
C ASN A 556 6.67 -23.39 20.18
N ALA A 557 7.77 -22.67 20.47
CA ALA A 557 9.06 -22.85 19.82
C ALA A 557 9.74 -24.16 20.25
N ASP A 558 10.66 -24.64 19.44
CA ASP A 558 11.54 -25.78 19.81
C ASP A 558 12.74 -25.29 20.64
N TYR A 559 13.20 -24.07 20.35
CA TYR A 559 14.37 -23.48 20.97
C TYR A 559 14.20 -21.98 21.16
N ILE A 560 14.75 -21.41 22.22
CA ILE A 560 14.71 -19.97 22.52
C ILE A 560 16.12 -19.47 22.77
N VAL A 561 16.43 -18.31 22.20
CA VAL A 561 17.64 -17.51 22.50
C VAL A 561 17.18 -16.17 23.05
N ASP A 562 17.46 -15.91 24.34
CA ASP A 562 17.12 -14.65 25.00
C ASP A 562 18.35 -13.74 25.09
N ILE A 563 18.23 -12.51 24.56
CA ILE A 563 19.32 -11.54 24.50
C ILE A 563 19.01 -10.38 25.44
N GLY A 564 19.98 -10.17 26.38
CA GLY A 564 19.82 -9.16 27.40
C GLY A 564 21.17 -8.76 28.02
N PRO A 565 21.20 -8.48 29.35
CA PRO A 565 20.05 -8.41 30.24
C PRO A 565 19.21 -7.14 30.12
N LYS A 566 19.73 -6.09 29.45
CA LYS A 566 19.07 -4.79 29.25
C LYS A 566 19.24 -4.32 27.82
N ALA A 567 18.79 -3.11 27.51
CA ALA A 567 18.88 -2.50 26.19
C ALA A 567 20.21 -1.74 25.96
N GLY A 568 20.58 -1.56 24.68
CA GLY A 568 21.73 -0.78 24.24
C GLY A 568 23.08 -1.32 24.79
N ARG A 569 23.93 -0.46 25.33
CA ARG A 569 25.25 -0.85 25.86
C ARG A 569 25.19 -1.85 27.03
N LYS A 570 24.06 -1.92 27.73
CA LYS A 570 23.83 -2.87 28.82
C LYS A 570 23.16 -4.16 28.35
N GLY A 571 22.90 -4.29 27.06
CA GLY A 571 22.42 -5.48 26.38
C GLY A 571 23.56 -6.20 25.65
N GLY A 572 23.19 -7.03 24.67
CA GLY A 572 24.10 -7.67 23.73
C GLY A 572 24.76 -8.94 24.26
N GLU A 573 24.27 -9.53 25.34
CA GLU A 573 24.72 -10.80 25.91
C GLU A 573 23.63 -11.86 25.75
N VAL A 574 23.99 -13.13 25.55
CA VAL A 574 23.05 -14.26 25.62
C VAL A 574 22.79 -14.54 27.10
N VAL A 575 21.56 -14.25 27.53
CA VAL A 575 21.17 -14.49 28.93
C VAL A 575 20.57 -15.88 29.14
N PHE A 576 20.04 -16.46 28.06
CA PHE A 576 19.54 -17.84 28.03
C PHE A 576 19.57 -18.38 26.58
N GLN A 577 19.87 -19.66 26.46
CA GLN A 577 19.61 -20.46 25.25
C GLN A 577 19.24 -21.89 25.66
N GLY A 578 18.14 -22.41 25.06
CA GLY A 578 17.63 -23.73 25.42
C GLY A 578 16.14 -23.89 25.00
N THR A 579 15.51 -24.93 25.50
CA THR A 579 14.09 -25.21 25.27
C THR A 579 13.18 -24.27 26.06
N PRO A 580 11.93 -24.06 25.65
CA PRO A 580 10.95 -23.27 26.42
C PRO A 580 10.77 -23.77 27.87
N LYS A 581 10.82 -25.10 28.08
CA LYS A 581 10.69 -25.70 29.43
C LYS A 581 11.84 -25.33 30.34
N GLU A 582 13.05 -25.32 29.83
CA GLU A 582 14.25 -24.90 30.58
C GLU A 582 14.19 -23.39 30.89
N MET A 583 13.72 -22.58 29.96
CA MET A 583 13.56 -21.13 30.14
C MET A 583 12.66 -20.82 31.33
N LEU A 584 11.51 -21.50 31.48
CA LEU A 584 10.59 -21.26 32.58
C LEU A 584 11.22 -21.49 33.98
N GLN A 585 12.38 -22.18 34.06
CA GLN A 585 13.10 -22.42 35.30
C GLN A 585 14.19 -21.40 35.58
N THR A 586 14.45 -20.47 34.66
CA THR A 586 15.49 -19.44 34.82
C THR A 586 14.91 -18.16 35.44
N ASP A 587 15.81 -17.28 35.88
CA ASP A 587 15.46 -15.98 36.50
C ASP A 587 15.68 -14.80 35.54
N THR A 588 15.55 -15.03 34.23
CA THR A 588 15.60 -13.93 33.24
C THR A 588 14.32 -13.12 33.27
N ILE A 589 14.37 -11.84 32.88
CA ILE A 589 13.17 -10.97 32.83
C ILE A 589 12.08 -11.62 31.98
N THR A 590 12.44 -12.18 30.82
CA THR A 590 11.50 -12.88 29.94
C THR A 590 10.85 -14.08 30.64
N ALA A 591 11.66 -14.90 31.34
CA ALA A 591 11.15 -16.06 32.06
C ALA A 591 10.22 -15.68 33.23
N GLN A 592 10.50 -14.59 33.96
CA GLN A 592 9.64 -14.09 35.03
C GLN A 592 8.22 -13.70 34.53
N TYR A 593 8.12 -13.19 33.30
CA TYR A 593 6.80 -12.93 32.67
C TYR A 593 6.13 -14.22 32.20
N LEU A 594 6.86 -15.13 31.56
CA LEU A 594 6.31 -16.40 31.07
C LEU A 594 5.85 -17.34 32.20
N ASN A 595 6.55 -17.37 33.34
CA ASN A 595 6.16 -18.21 34.48
C ASN A 595 5.20 -17.53 35.46
N GLY A 596 4.77 -16.28 35.17
CA GLY A 596 3.80 -15.53 35.97
C GLY A 596 4.35 -14.89 37.26
N GLN A 597 5.67 -14.91 37.50
CA GLN A 597 6.28 -14.20 38.65
C GLN A 597 6.16 -12.68 38.49
N GLN A 598 6.26 -12.18 37.26
CA GLN A 598 5.95 -10.80 36.92
C GLN A 598 4.72 -10.74 36.02
N GLN A 599 3.84 -9.77 36.28
CA GLN A 599 2.64 -9.53 35.47
C GLN A 599 2.36 -8.04 35.39
N ILE A 600 1.77 -7.62 34.28
CA ILE A 600 1.21 -6.27 34.16
C ILE A 600 -0.09 -6.23 34.96
N ALA A 601 -0.08 -5.50 36.08
CA ALA A 601 -1.17 -5.51 37.04
C ALA A 601 -2.45 -4.88 36.50
N ILE A 602 -3.60 -5.55 36.68
CA ILE A 602 -4.93 -5.04 36.34
C ILE A 602 -5.30 -3.92 37.31
N PRO A 603 -5.80 -2.76 36.87
CA PRO A 603 -6.25 -1.70 37.77
C PRO A 603 -7.37 -2.19 38.73
N ALA A 604 -7.20 -1.92 40.01
CA ALA A 604 -8.17 -2.33 41.03
C ALA A 604 -9.57 -1.69 40.81
N LYS A 605 -9.63 -0.51 40.21
CA LYS A 605 -10.86 0.18 39.83
C LYS A 605 -10.73 0.80 38.44
N ARG A 606 -11.77 0.63 37.61
CA ARG A 606 -11.85 1.30 36.32
C ARG A 606 -12.25 2.76 36.51
N ARG A 607 -11.70 3.65 35.66
CA ARG A 607 -12.05 5.08 35.68
C ARG A 607 -13.50 5.27 35.23
N LYS A 608 -14.21 6.17 35.92
CA LYS A 608 -15.58 6.53 35.53
C LYS A 608 -15.61 7.49 34.34
N GLY A 609 -14.47 8.15 34.04
CA GLY A 609 -14.40 9.23 33.07
C GLY A 609 -15.03 10.53 33.56
N ASN A 610 -15.21 11.49 32.68
CA ASN A 610 -15.81 12.80 33.00
C ASN A 610 -17.33 12.86 32.75
N GLY A 611 -17.97 11.74 32.41
CA GLY A 611 -19.41 11.65 32.11
C GLY A 611 -19.84 12.20 30.74
N LYS A 612 -18.88 12.55 29.89
CA LYS A 612 -19.09 13.02 28.52
C LYS A 612 -18.60 11.98 27.54
N SER A 613 -19.20 11.91 26.38
CA SER A 613 -18.83 10.99 25.31
C SER A 613 -18.71 11.72 23.98
N LEU A 614 -17.82 11.23 23.12
CA LEU A 614 -17.83 11.50 21.70
C LEU A 614 -18.57 10.36 21.02
N ILE A 615 -19.61 10.65 20.25
CA ILE A 615 -20.44 9.63 19.61
C ILE A 615 -20.40 9.83 18.11
N LEU A 616 -20.05 8.79 17.39
CA LEU A 616 -19.98 8.74 15.95
C LEU A 616 -21.10 7.85 15.43
N HIS A 617 -21.97 8.41 14.57
CA HIS A 617 -23.16 7.75 14.06
C HIS A 617 -23.04 7.33 12.61
N GLY A 618 -23.60 6.16 12.27
CA GLY A 618 -23.84 5.74 10.89
C GLY A 618 -22.58 5.52 10.07
N CYS A 619 -21.51 4.96 10.63
CA CYS A 619 -20.28 4.70 9.89
C CYS A 619 -20.47 3.58 8.88
N THR A 620 -20.22 3.87 7.58
CA THR A 620 -20.37 2.93 6.45
C THR A 620 -19.09 2.78 5.62
N GLY A 621 -17.94 3.31 6.08
CA GLY A 621 -16.67 3.21 5.36
C GLY A 621 -16.19 1.76 5.20
N ASN A 622 -15.68 1.40 4.03
CA ASN A 622 -15.15 0.07 3.70
C ASN A 622 -16.13 -1.05 4.07
N ASN A 623 -15.77 -1.87 5.09
CA ASN A 623 -16.60 -2.98 5.54
C ASN A 623 -17.54 -2.64 6.71
N LEU A 624 -17.57 -1.41 7.21
CA LEU A 624 -18.43 -1.02 8.33
C LEU A 624 -19.92 -1.02 7.93
N LYS A 625 -20.76 -1.62 8.76
CA LYS A 625 -22.18 -1.86 8.50
C LYS A 625 -23.09 -0.88 9.24
N HIS A 626 -22.97 0.41 8.91
CA HIS A 626 -23.78 1.50 9.50
C HIS A 626 -23.77 1.44 11.04
N ILE A 627 -22.55 1.51 11.61
CA ILE A 627 -22.35 1.34 13.04
C ILE A 627 -22.29 2.68 13.79
N ASP A 628 -22.79 2.67 15.03
CA ASP A 628 -22.64 3.77 15.99
C ASP A 628 -21.57 3.40 17.02
N ALA A 629 -20.61 4.31 17.22
CA ALA A 629 -19.51 4.09 18.14
C ALA A 629 -19.43 5.19 19.21
N GLU A 630 -19.45 4.82 20.49
CA GLU A 630 -19.31 5.71 21.63
C GLU A 630 -17.90 5.65 22.21
N PHE A 631 -17.26 6.81 22.36
CA PHE A 631 -15.95 7.00 22.97
C PHE A 631 -16.09 7.85 24.24
N PRO A 632 -16.22 7.20 25.43
CA PRO A 632 -16.35 7.94 26.71
C PRO A 632 -15.07 8.71 27.03
N LEU A 633 -15.17 10.01 27.31
CA LEU A 633 -14.03 10.89 27.53
C LEU A 633 -13.41 10.73 28.94
N GLY A 634 -12.09 11.01 29.03
CA GLY A 634 -11.31 10.84 30.26
C GLY A 634 -11.06 9.38 30.62
N LYS A 635 -10.98 8.51 29.61
CA LYS A 635 -10.74 7.06 29.76
C LYS A 635 -9.66 6.56 28.83
N LEU A 636 -9.11 5.39 29.16
CA LEU A 636 -8.33 4.56 28.25
C LEU A 636 -9.29 3.66 27.48
N ILE A 637 -9.45 3.91 26.19
CA ILE A 637 -10.35 3.19 25.29
C ILE A 637 -9.52 2.31 24.37
N VAL A 638 -9.86 1.03 24.29
CA VAL A 638 -9.21 0.09 23.37
C VAL A 638 -10.21 -0.40 22.33
N VAL A 639 -9.88 -0.18 21.06
CA VAL A 639 -10.62 -0.71 19.91
C VAL A 639 -9.92 -1.99 19.46
N THR A 640 -10.61 -3.11 19.58
CA THR A 640 -10.07 -4.45 19.33
C THR A 640 -10.97 -5.27 18.39
N GLY A 641 -10.56 -6.49 18.06
CA GLY A 641 -11.28 -7.41 17.18
C GLY A 641 -10.33 -8.10 16.21
N VAL A 642 -10.82 -9.06 15.44
CA VAL A 642 -10.00 -9.83 14.48
C VAL A 642 -9.36 -8.94 13.40
N SER A 643 -8.32 -9.46 12.73
CA SER A 643 -7.67 -8.73 11.63
C SER A 643 -8.67 -8.47 10.50
N GLY A 644 -8.63 -7.26 9.88
CA GLY A 644 -9.56 -6.88 8.82
C GLY A 644 -11.01 -6.59 9.26
N SER A 645 -11.34 -6.56 10.57
CA SER A 645 -12.71 -6.34 11.06
C SER A 645 -13.24 -4.91 10.90
N GLY A 646 -12.39 -3.92 10.57
CA GLY A 646 -12.81 -2.52 10.38
C GLY A 646 -12.31 -1.54 11.44
N LYS A 647 -11.43 -1.95 12.36
CA LYS A 647 -10.87 -1.09 13.43
C LYS A 647 -10.22 0.18 12.90
N SER A 648 -9.27 0.04 11.97
CA SER A 648 -8.55 1.18 11.37
C SER A 648 -9.50 2.07 10.54
N THR A 649 -10.50 1.48 9.89
CA THR A 649 -11.54 2.23 9.17
C THR A 649 -12.33 3.12 10.13
N LEU A 650 -12.76 2.60 11.29
CA LEU A 650 -13.49 3.37 12.29
C LEU A 650 -12.63 4.49 12.88
N VAL A 651 -11.40 4.19 13.30
CA VAL A 651 -10.56 5.14 14.06
C VAL A 651 -9.70 6.01 13.15
N ASN A 652 -8.89 5.41 12.25
CA ASN A 652 -7.88 6.13 11.45
C ASN A 652 -8.44 6.76 10.18
N GLU A 653 -9.50 6.19 9.60
CA GLU A 653 -10.06 6.65 8.32
C GLU A 653 -11.38 7.42 8.51
N THR A 654 -12.06 7.27 9.64
CA THR A 654 -13.31 8.01 9.94
C THR A 654 -13.09 9.02 11.07
N LEU A 655 -12.87 8.58 12.32
CA LEU A 655 -12.78 9.45 13.49
C LEU A 655 -11.63 10.46 13.39
N GLN A 656 -10.41 9.99 13.10
CA GLN A 656 -9.21 10.83 13.07
C GLN A 656 -9.29 11.95 12.00
N PRO A 657 -9.74 11.70 10.74
CA PRO A 657 -9.90 12.76 9.75
C PRO A 657 -10.99 13.78 10.14
N ILE A 658 -12.11 13.36 10.72
CA ILE A 658 -13.15 14.28 11.22
C ILE A 658 -12.55 15.25 12.23
N LEU A 659 -11.85 14.72 13.25
CA LEU A 659 -11.22 15.54 14.29
C LEU A 659 -10.12 16.44 13.71
N SER A 660 -9.30 15.93 12.79
CA SER A 660 -8.24 16.72 12.14
C SER A 660 -8.80 17.82 11.22
N HIS A 661 -9.93 17.57 10.57
CA HIS A 661 -10.63 18.59 9.80
C HIS A 661 -11.17 19.70 10.74
N HIS A 662 -11.80 19.31 11.84
CA HIS A 662 -12.38 20.25 12.80
C HIS A 662 -11.31 21.15 13.48
N PHE A 663 -10.21 20.55 13.99
CA PHE A 663 -9.20 21.31 14.76
C PHE A 663 -8.10 21.94 13.91
N TYR A 664 -7.74 21.32 12.78
CA TYR A 664 -6.55 21.70 11.99
C TYR A 664 -6.85 22.01 10.52
N ARG A 665 -8.13 21.99 10.10
CA ARG A 665 -8.56 22.19 8.71
C ARG A 665 -7.81 21.24 7.73
N SER A 666 -7.62 20.01 8.15
CA SER A 666 -6.98 18.98 7.31
C SER A 666 -7.83 18.70 6.07
N LEU A 667 -7.19 18.54 4.91
CA LEU A 667 -7.85 18.25 3.63
C LEU A 667 -8.20 16.76 3.45
N LYS A 668 -7.77 15.87 4.40
CA LYS A 668 -8.09 14.45 4.32
C LYS A 668 -9.57 14.25 4.63
N ALA A 669 -10.34 13.81 3.62
CA ALA A 669 -11.76 13.50 3.79
C ALA A 669 -11.93 12.27 4.70
N PRO A 670 -12.89 12.27 5.64
CA PRO A 670 -13.27 11.08 6.38
C PRO A 670 -14.03 10.10 5.50
N MET A 671 -14.03 8.81 5.90
CA MET A 671 -14.95 7.82 5.34
C MET A 671 -16.40 8.19 5.66
N PRO A 672 -17.39 7.70 4.89
CA PRO A 672 -18.80 8.08 5.07
C PRO A 672 -19.32 7.77 6.46
N TYR A 673 -20.02 8.75 7.04
CA TYR A 673 -20.70 8.70 8.35
C TYR A 673 -21.88 9.68 8.33
N ASP A 674 -22.84 9.51 9.24
CA ASP A 674 -24.02 10.37 9.30
C ASP A 674 -23.76 11.65 10.11
N SER A 675 -23.30 11.50 11.36
CA SER A 675 -23.05 12.63 12.26
C SER A 675 -22.05 12.29 13.37
N ILE A 676 -21.55 13.32 14.05
CA ILE A 676 -20.70 13.20 15.23
C ILE A 676 -21.16 14.19 16.30
N GLU A 677 -21.21 13.71 17.55
CA GLU A 677 -21.58 14.52 18.72
C GLU A 677 -20.41 14.61 19.70
N GLY A 678 -20.34 15.69 20.49
CA GLY A 678 -19.38 15.85 21.58
C GLY A 678 -18.03 16.46 21.21
N LEU A 679 -17.90 17.05 20.01
CA LEU A 679 -16.67 17.73 19.57
C LEU A 679 -16.28 18.91 20.48
N GLU A 680 -17.25 19.57 21.11
CA GLU A 680 -17.05 20.71 22.00
C GLU A 680 -16.34 20.33 23.32
N TYR A 681 -16.24 19.04 23.64
CA TYR A 681 -15.59 18.57 24.86
C TYR A 681 -14.09 18.32 24.69
N ILE A 682 -13.59 18.40 23.48
CA ILE A 682 -12.21 18.16 23.09
C ILE A 682 -11.61 19.48 22.58
N ASP A 683 -10.36 19.75 22.89
CA ASP A 683 -9.64 20.95 22.41
C ASP A 683 -8.54 20.63 21.40
N LYS A 684 -8.07 19.38 21.36
CA LYS A 684 -6.97 18.96 20.51
C LYS A 684 -7.04 17.45 20.25
N VAL A 685 -6.67 17.05 19.04
CA VAL A 685 -6.40 15.65 18.68
C VAL A 685 -4.92 15.44 18.40
N VAL A 686 -4.36 14.34 18.85
CA VAL A 686 -2.97 13.94 18.60
C VAL A 686 -2.99 12.53 18.05
N ASN A 687 -2.57 12.38 16.80
CA ASN A 687 -2.40 11.07 16.17
C ASN A 687 -0.94 10.62 16.30
N VAL A 688 -0.73 9.43 16.85
CA VAL A 688 0.58 8.82 17.08
C VAL A 688 0.61 7.49 16.32
N ASP A 689 1.01 7.56 15.06
CA ASP A 689 1.13 6.41 14.16
C ASP A 689 2.57 5.89 14.07
N GLN A 690 2.78 4.75 13.44
CA GLN A 690 4.06 4.10 13.24
C GLN A 690 4.91 4.71 12.11
N SER A 691 4.44 5.76 11.43
CA SER A 691 5.19 6.40 10.35
C SER A 691 6.52 6.98 10.87
N PRO A 692 7.60 6.96 10.06
CA PRO A 692 8.88 7.52 10.48
C PRO A 692 8.79 8.98 10.90
N ILE A 693 9.58 9.41 11.90
CA ILE A 693 9.67 10.81 12.35
C ILE A 693 10.28 11.75 11.30
N GLY A 694 10.73 11.23 10.18
CA GLY A 694 11.23 11.95 9.02
C GLY A 694 11.72 10.99 7.96
N ARG A 695 11.78 11.47 6.72
CA ARG A 695 12.13 10.66 5.53
C ARG A 695 13.62 10.73 5.17
N THR A 696 14.40 11.55 5.85
CA THR A 696 15.82 11.77 5.53
C THR A 696 16.72 11.39 6.69
N PRO A 697 17.97 11.01 6.44
CA PRO A 697 18.95 10.71 7.48
C PRO A 697 19.27 11.90 8.41
N ARG A 698 18.86 13.10 8.05
CA ARG A 698 19.00 14.33 8.87
C ARG A 698 17.95 14.44 9.96
N SER A 699 16.81 13.77 9.79
CA SER A 699 15.79 13.69 10.84
C SER A 699 16.26 12.72 11.91
N ASN A 700 16.15 13.11 13.16
CA ASN A 700 16.57 12.30 14.32
C ASN A 700 15.73 12.67 15.56
N PRO A 701 15.80 11.92 16.67
CA PRO A 701 15.04 12.19 17.89
C PRO A 701 15.28 13.60 18.43
N ALA A 702 16.51 14.10 18.40
CA ALA A 702 16.83 15.44 18.91
C ALA A 702 16.19 16.58 18.09
N THR A 703 16.13 16.42 16.76
CA THR A 703 15.49 17.43 15.89
C THR A 703 13.98 17.38 15.98
N TYR A 704 13.39 16.18 16.06
CA TYR A 704 11.94 15.99 16.10
C TYR A 704 11.33 16.53 17.41
N THR A 705 11.96 16.25 18.54
CA THR A 705 11.49 16.73 19.86
C THR A 705 11.82 18.22 20.11
N GLY A 706 12.57 18.84 19.18
CA GLY A 706 12.99 20.23 19.28
C GLY A 706 14.10 20.47 20.33
N VAL A 707 14.62 19.42 21.00
CA VAL A 707 15.71 19.58 21.99
C VAL A 707 17.02 20.02 21.33
N PHE A 708 17.21 19.73 20.05
CA PHE A 708 18.40 20.14 19.31
C PHE A 708 18.54 21.66 19.21
N SER A 709 17.43 22.40 19.18
CA SER A 709 17.46 23.87 19.20
C SER A 709 18.00 24.39 20.52
N ASP A 710 17.62 23.80 21.65
CA ASP A 710 18.11 24.17 22.97
C ASP A 710 19.59 23.81 23.12
N ILE A 711 20.03 22.63 22.64
CA ILE A 711 21.43 22.22 22.61
C ILE A 711 22.27 23.22 21.80
N ARG A 712 21.83 23.62 20.60
CA ARG A 712 22.52 24.63 19.79
C ARG A 712 22.63 25.98 20.52
N SER A 713 21.58 26.41 21.18
CA SER A 713 21.57 27.62 21.97
C SER A 713 22.57 27.56 23.14
N LEU A 714 22.71 26.41 23.79
CA LEU A 714 23.72 26.17 24.81
C LEU A 714 25.13 26.33 24.23
N PHE A 715 25.43 25.68 23.10
CA PHE A 715 26.76 25.75 22.45
C PHE A 715 27.14 27.14 21.99
N VAL A 716 26.19 27.94 21.47
CA VAL A 716 26.44 29.36 21.09
C VAL A 716 26.82 30.21 22.29
N ASN A 717 26.32 29.89 23.46
CA ASN A 717 26.60 30.66 24.68
C ASN A 717 27.95 30.31 25.34
N LEU A 718 28.66 29.31 24.84
CA LEU A 718 29.99 28.97 25.33
C LEU A 718 31.04 30.06 25.00
N PRO A 719 32.02 30.25 25.87
CA PRO A 719 33.06 31.26 25.69
C PRO A 719 33.78 31.17 24.33
N GLU A 720 34.18 29.99 23.93
CA GLU A 720 34.84 29.75 22.62
C GLU A 720 33.96 30.11 21.43
N ALA A 721 32.68 29.76 21.48
CA ALA A 721 31.76 30.13 20.41
C ALA A 721 31.53 31.61 20.31
N LYS A 722 31.44 32.32 21.46
CA LYS A 722 31.31 33.77 21.52
C LYS A 722 32.56 34.48 20.99
N ILE A 723 33.77 34.07 21.37
CA ILE A 723 35.03 34.60 20.88
C ILE A 723 35.13 34.51 19.35
N ARG A 724 34.66 33.37 18.77
CA ARG A 724 34.67 33.13 17.32
C ARG A 724 33.47 33.73 16.60
N GLY A 725 32.53 34.37 17.30
CA GLY A 725 31.33 35.00 16.72
C GLY A 725 30.36 33.96 16.10
N TYR A 726 30.34 32.74 16.61
CA TYR A 726 29.51 31.69 16.06
C TYR A 726 28.02 31.90 16.39
N LYS A 727 27.16 31.83 15.37
CA LYS A 727 25.71 31.92 15.46
C LYS A 727 25.07 30.50 15.54
N PRO A 728 23.79 30.39 15.94
CA PRO A 728 23.10 29.08 16.05
C PRO A 728 23.14 28.23 14.77
N GLY A 729 23.23 28.87 13.58
CA GLY A 729 23.38 28.19 12.31
C GLY A 729 24.68 27.39 12.18
N ARG A 730 25.76 27.82 12.85
CA ARG A 730 27.05 27.12 12.83
C ARG A 730 26.96 25.70 13.42
N PHE A 731 26.12 25.53 14.42
CA PHE A 731 25.90 24.26 15.10
C PHE A 731 24.74 23.44 14.47
N SER A 732 24.29 23.79 13.25
CA SER A 732 23.29 23.05 12.49
C SER A 732 23.94 22.24 11.37
N PHE A 733 23.71 20.95 11.34
CA PHE A 733 24.15 20.10 10.21
C PHE A 733 23.30 20.29 8.93
N ASN A 734 22.22 21.07 8.98
CA ASN A 734 21.38 21.38 7.82
C ASN A 734 21.81 22.66 7.08
N VAL A 735 22.59 23.54 7.72
CA VAL A 735 22.95 24.85 7.19
C VAL A 735 24.43 24.88 6.81
N LYS A 736 24.74 25.51 5.69
CA LYS A 736 26.14 25.73 5.27
C LYS A 736 26.94 26.51 6.32
N GLY A 737 28.23 26.26 6.42
CA GLY A 737 29.19 26.96 7.27
C GLY A 737 29.66 26.16 8.48
N GLY A 738 28.85 25.31 9.10
CA GLY A 738 29.26 24.45 10.23
C GLY A 738 29.23 22.97 9.94
N ARG A 739 28.48 22.56 8.90
CA ARG A 739 28.36 21.15 8.48
C ARG A 739 29.56 20.71 7.64
N CYS A 740 29.82 19.44 7.56
CA CYS A 740 30.69 18.86 6.57
C CYS A 740 30.05 19.03 5.17
N GLU A 741 30.75 19.72 4.26
CA GLU A 741 30.20 20.00 2.92
C GLU A 741 30.28 18.78 2.01
N THR A 742 31.25 17.84 2.23
CA THR A 742 31.40 16.61 1.45
C THR A 742 30.18 15.70 1.54
N CYS A 743 29.61 15.50 2.76
CA CYS A 743 28.39 14.74 2.94
C CYS A 743 27.13 15.62 3.10
N GLY A 744 27.27 16.96 2.98
CA GLY A 744 26.18 17.90 3.18
C GLY A 744 25.53 17.82 4.57
N GLY A 745 26.22 17.31 5.59
CA GLY A 745 25.72 17.12 6.95
C GLY A 745 24.99 15.80 7.19
N ASN A 746 24.96 14.86 6.23
CA ASN A 746 24.34 13.54 6.40
C ASN A 746 25.18 12.61 7.30
N GLY A 747 26.50 12.76 7.29
CA GLY A 747 27.44 11.86 7.99
C GLY A 747 27.90 10.69 7.11
N TYR A 748 27.13 10.34 6.08
CA TYR A 748 27.46 9.27 5.12
C TYR A 748 27.13 9.67 3.69
N LYS A 749 27.70 8.92 2.75
CA LYS A 749 27.35 8.97 1.33
C LYS A 749 26.47 7.76 1.03
N THR A 750 25.38 7.97 0.34
CA THR A 750 24.54 6.89 -0.16
C THR A 750 25.04 6.48 -1.52
N ILE A 751 25.32 5.20 -1.70
CA ILE A 751 25.64 4.59 -2.99
C ILE A 751 24.36 3.92 -3.47
N GLU A 752 23.75 4.46 -4.51
CA GLU A 752 22.56 3.91 -5.14
C GLU A 752 22.90 2.63 -5.89
N MET A 753 22.17 1.57 -5.61
CA MET A 753 22.33 0.25 -6.23
C MET A 753 21.08 -0.06 -7.05
N ASN A 754 21.25 -0.32 -8.36
CA ASN A 754 20.13 -0.48 -9.29
C ASN A 754 19.14 -1.62 -8.95
N PHE A 755 19.56 -2.68 -8.26
CA PHE A 755 18.74 -3.87 -7.97
C PHE A 755 18.82 -4.33 -6.50
N LEU A 756 19.62 -3.66 -5.68
CA LEU A 756 19.80 -3.94 -4.26
C LEU A 756 19.46 -2.69 -3.43
N PRO A 757 19.21 -2.83 -2.13
CA PRO A 757 19.07 -1.67 -1.25
C PRO A 757 20.31 -0.78 -1.29
N ASP A 758 20.09 0.53 -1.24
CA ASP A 758 21.16 1.52 -1.23
C ASP A 758 22.11 1.31 -0.03
N ILE A 759 23.42 1.40 -0.28
CA ILE A 759 24.44 1.25 0.76
C ILE A 759 24.84 2.63 1.27
N GLN A 760 24.91 2.76 2.60
CA GLN A 760 25.37 3.96 3.28
C GLN A 760 26.80 3.76 3.78
N VAL A 761 27.76 4.53 3.23
CA VAL A 761 29.16 4.48 3.63
C VAL A 761 29.50 5.72 4.46
N PRO A 762 30.15 5.60 5.63
CA PRO A 762 30.59 6.76 6.41
C PRO A 762 31.39 7.75 5.57
N CYS A 763 31.15 9.04 5.77
CA CYS A 763 31.87 10.10 5.04
C CYS A 763 33.35 10.07 5.42
N GLU A 764 34.24 9.99 4.43
CA GLU A 764 35.71 9.93 4.60
C GLU A 764 36.29 11.16 5.31
N GLU A 765 35.66 12.33 5.16
CA GLU A 765 36.14 13.58 5.74
C GLU A 765 35.70 13.77 7.19
N CYS A 766 34.41 13.59 7.46
CA CYS A 766 33.89 13.81 8.83
C CYS A 766 33.74 12.53 9.66
N HIS A 767 34.01 11.34 9.10
CA HIS A 767 33.90 10.03 9.76
C HIS A 767 32.57 9.89 10.53
N GLY A 768 31.47 10.24 9.90
CA GLY A 768 30.14 10.16 10.51
C GLY A 768 29.74 11.35 11.41
N LYS A 769 30.64 12.27 11.73
CA LYS A 769 30.42 13.37 12.68
C LYS A 769 29.53 14.51 12.17
N ARG A 770 29.23 14.58 10.88
CA ARG A 770 28.31 15.55 10.23
C ARG A 770 28.81 17.01 10.15
N TYR A 771 29.82 17.39 10.95
CA TYR A 771 30.33 18.76 11.07
C TYR A 771 31.75 18.89 10.56
N ASN A 772 32.15 20.11 10.24
CA ASN A 772 33.53 20.43 9.95
C ASN A 772 34.38 20.50 11.24
N ARG A 773 35.72 20.41 11.09
CA ARG A 773 36.67 20.34 12.21
C ARG A 773 36.54 21.50 13.17
N GLU A 774 36.39 22.72 12.65
CA GLU A 774 36.31 23.96 13.45
C GLU A 774 35.09 24.01 14.36
N THR A 775 33.93 23.51 13.90
CA THR A 775 32.71 23.43 14.73
C THR A 775 32.88 22.39 15.86
N LEU A 776 33.62 21.31 15.61
CA LEU A 776 33.87 20.26 16.59
C LEU A 776 34.88 20.66 17.70
N GLU A 777 35.63 21.75 17.53
CA GLU A 777 36.53 22.27 18.55
C GLU A 777 35.78 22.87 19.74
N VAL A 778 34.58 23.42 19.52
CA VAL A 778 33.73 23.97 20.59
C VAL A 778 33.18 22.83 21.45
N ARG A 779 33.47 22.83 22.76
CA ARG A 779 33.11 21.75 23.65
C ARG A 779 32.38 22.22 24.90
N TYR A 780 31.35 21.49 25.28
CA TYR A 780 30.66 21.61 26.57
C TYR A 780 30.96 20.37 27.44
N LYS A 781 31.44 20.58 28.64
CA LYS A 781 31.93 19.49 29.54
C LYS A 781 32.84 18.48 28.79
N GLY A 782 33.75 18.98 27.94
CA GLY A 782 34.69 18.17 27.16
C GLY A 782 34.11 17.46 25.92
N LYS A 783 32.82 17.60 25.60
CA LYS A 783 32.12 16.95 24.46
C LYS A 783 31.79 17.97 23.38
N SER A 784 32.05 17.62 22.10
CA SER A 784 31.61 18.38 20.93
C SER A 784 30.13 18.17 20.67
N ILE A 785 29.53 18.98 19.79
CA ILE A 785 28.13 18.80 19.41
C ILE A 785 27.87 17.45 18.70
N ALA A 786 28.83 16.89 17.98
CA ALA A 786 28.74 15.56 17.39
C ALA A 786 28.77 14.48 18.46
N ASP A 787 29.63 14.59 19.47
CA ASP A 787 29.70 13.66 20.60
C ASP A 787 28.37 13.68 21.38
N VAL A 788 27.72 14.83 21.52
CA VAL A 788 26.40 14.95 22.16
C VAL A 788 25.32 14.23 21.35
N LEU A 789 25.33 14.36 20.02
CA LEU A 789 24.39 13.63 19.15
C LEU A 789 24.62 12.11 19.18
N ASP A 790 25.86 11.67 19.45
CA ASP A 790 26.19 10.23 19.58
C ASP A 790 25.89 9.66 20.96
N MET A 791 25.53 10.48 21.95
CA MET A 791 25.10 10.01 23.26
C MET A 791 23.77 9.28 23.17
N THR A 792 23.63 8.18 23.93
CA THR A 792 22.32 7.61 24.22
C THR A 792 21.49 8.57 25.07
N ILE A 793 20.17 8.43 25.01
CA ILE A 793 19.27 9.25 25.83
C ILE A 793 19.60 9.13 27.30
N ASN A 794 19.92 7.94 27.82
CA ASN A 794 20.34 7.75 29.21
C ASN A 794 21.59 8.57 29.56
N GLN A 795 22.62 8.53 28.71
CA GLN A 795 23.84 9.33 28.90
C GLN A 795 23.56 10.84 28.81
N ALA A 796 22.66 11.23 27.92
CA ALA A 796 22.29 12.64 27.76
C ALA A 796 21.52 13.16 28.97
N VAL A 797 20.67 12.36 29.60
CA VAL A 797 19.98 12.72 30.86
C VAL A 797 21.00 13.06 31.96
N ASP A 798 22.02 12.19 32.18
CA ASP A 798 23.06 12.41 33.17
C ASP A 798 23.93 13.64 32.78
N PHE A 799 24.25 13.79 31.48
CA PHE A 799 25.12 14.87 31.01
C PHE A 799 24.48 16.26 31.13
N PHE A 800 23.18 16.37 30.91
CA PHE A 800 22.40 17.61 30.94
C PHE A 800 21.61 17.79 32.26
N GLU A 801 21.94 17.10 33.34
CA GLU A 801 21.20 17.17 34.63
C GLU A 801 20.98 18.60 35.14
N ASN A 802 21.96 19.51 34.88
CA ASN A 802 21.95 20.92 35.31
C ASN A 802 21.39 21.90 34.23
N VAL A 803 20.77 21.40 33.18
CA VAL A 803 20.17 22.21 32.10
C VAL A 803 18.68 21.85 31.96
N PRO A 804 17.80 22.51 32.76
CA PRO A 804 16.39 22.08 32.92
C PRO A 804 15.58 21.97 31.61
N ASP A 805 15.80 22.92 30.67
CA ASP A 805 15.05 22.96 29.41
C ASP A 805 15.39 21.77 28.51
N ILE A 806 16.65 21.39 28.45
CA ILE A 806 17.12 20.20 27.72
C ILE A 806 16.68 18.94 28.45
N LEU A 807 16.95 18.87 29.77
CA LEU A 807 16.66 17.71 30.60
C LEU A 807 15.17 17.31 30.53
N ARG A 808 14.25 18.27 30.62
CA ARG A 808 12.81 18.02 30.53
C ARG A 808 12.42 17.27 29.27
N LYS A 809 12.93 17.68 28.09
CA LYS A 809 12.61 17.05 26.80
C LYS A 809 13.27 15.69 26.64
N ILE A 810 14.51 15.52 27.09
CA ILE A 810 15.22 14.26 27.00
C ILE A 810 14.62 13.21 27.97
N LYS A 811 14.20 13.65 29.16
CA LYS A 811 13.61 12.77 30.15
C LYS A 811 12.28 12.17 29.70
N THR A 812 11.46 12.90 28.94
CA THR A 812 10.23 12.32 28.36
C THR A 812 10.54 11.21 27.34
N ILE A 813 11.67 11.28 26.62
CA ILE A 813 12.11 10.20 25.72
C ILE A 813 12.57 8.98 26.54
N GLN A 814 13.26 9.20 27.66
CA GLN A 814 13.65 8.13 28.58
C GLN A 814 12.43 7.45 29.21
N ASP A 815 11.45 8.25 29.65
CA ASP A 815 10.24 7.77 30.34
C ASP A 815 9.37 6.85 29.46
N VAL A 816 9.39 7.02 28.14
CA VAL A 816 8.73 6.11 27.19
C VAL A 816 9.55 4.87 26.84
N GLY A 817 10.62 4.57 27.59
CA GLY A 817 11.45 3.38 27.40
C GLY A 817 12.51 3.49 26.30
N LEU A 818 12.78 4.68 25.75
CA LEU A 818 13.76 4.89 24.67
C LEU A 818 15.13 5.38 25.17
N GLY A 819 15.51 5.01 26.41
CA GLY A 819 16.79 5.41 27.00
C GLY A 819 18.04 4.93 26.24
N TYR A 820 17.92 3.90 25.44
CA TYR A 820 18.99 3.25 24.69
C TYR A 820 19.31 3.87 23.33
N ILE A 821 18.36 4.58 22.69
CA ILE A 821 18.58 5.20 21.37
C ILE A 821 19.51 6.40 21.50
N LYS A 822 20.22 6.74 20.40
CA LYS A 822 21.07 7.93 20.36
C LYS A 822 20.27 9.18 20.02
N LEU A 823 20.62 10.34 20.57
CA LEU A 823 20.01 11.64 20.25
C LEU A 823 20.03 11.95 18.77
N GLY A 824 21.13 11.66 18.09
CA GLY A 824 21.34 11.89 16.67
C GLY A 824 21.07 10.68 15.77
N GLN A 825 20.42 9.62 16.28
CA GLN A 825 20.11 8.42 15.47
C GLN A 825 19.23 8.78 14.28
N PRO A 826 19.60 8.41 13.04
CA PRO A 826 18.79 8.71 11.86
C PRO A 826 17.39 8.11 11.97
N SER A 827 16.37 8.86 11.54
CA SER A 827 14.98 8.38 11.54
C SER A 827 14.76 7.10 10.70
N THR A 828 15.60 6.90 9.69
CA THR A 828 15.56 5.72 8.82
C THR A 828 16.03 4.43 9.48
N THR A 829 16.73 4.52 10.61
CA THR A 829 17.22 3.38 11.40
C THR A 829 16.35 3.08 12.62
N LEU A 830 15.33 3.90 12.88
CA LEU A 830 14.37 3.65 13.95
C LEU A 830 13.30 2.68 13.47
N SER A 831 12.89 1.76 14.34
CA SER A 831 11.70 0.93 14.10
C SER A 831 10.42 1.76 14.14
N GLY A 832 9.31 1.20 13.62
CA GLY A 832 8.01 1.85 13.68
C GLY A 832 7.58 2.18 15.11
N GLY A 833 7.74 1.25 16.03
CA GLY A 833 7.43 1.45 17.46
C GLY A 833 8.33 2.48 18.15
N GLU A 834 9.64 2.51 17.83
CA GLU A 834 10.56 3.56 18.33
C GLU A 834 10.14 4.95 17.83
N SER A 835 9.83 5.07 16.53
CA SER A 835 9.35 6.32 15.93
C SER A 835 8.05 6.80 16.59
N GLN A 836 7.12 5.91 16.86
CA GLN A 836 5.87 6.19 17.55
C GLN A 836 6.10 6.68 18.99
N ARG A 837 6.98 6.02 19.73
CA ARG A 837 7.33 6.44 21.10
C ARG A 837 8.05 7.81 21.13
N VAL A 838 8.89 8.14 20.13
CA VAL A 838 9.49 9.49 20.01
C VAL A 838 8.40 10.55 19.79
N LYS A 839 7.38 10.27 18.94
CA LYS A 839 6.23 11.15 18.74
C LYS A 839 5.46 11.36 20.06
N LEU A 840 5.17 10.27 20.77
CA LEU A 840 4.51 10.32 22.07
C LEU A 840 5.32 11.16 23.08
N ALA A 841 6.64 10.93 23.21
CA ALA A 841 7.51 11.71 24.09
C ALA A 841 7.47 13.21 23.77
N THR A 842 7.39 13.57 22.48
CA THR A 842 7.29 14.98 22.05
C THR A 842 6.00 15.62 22.55
N GLU A 843 4.87 14.93 22.45
CA GLU A 843 3.59 15.45 22.95
C GLU A 843 3.57 15.54 24.48
N LEU A 844 4.13 14.54 25.18
CA LEU A 844 4.30 14.54 26.63
C LEU A 844 5.12 15.72 27.16
N SER A 845 6.08 16.22 26.38
CA SER A 845 6.92 17.36 26.75
C SER A 845 6.17 18.71 26.71
N LYS A 846 5.00 18.77 26.06
CA LYS A 846 4.16 19.98 25.91
C LYS A 846 3.25 20.18 27.14
N LYS A 847 2.73 21.41 27.32
CA LYS A 847 1.71 21.66 28.35
C LYS A 847 0.43 20.95 27.98
N ASP A 848 -0.15 20.30 28.98
CA ASP A 848 -1.37 19.51 28.86
C ASP A 848 -2.59 20.31 29.31
N THR A 849 -3.71 20.18 28.60
CA THR A 849 -4.97 20.86 28.90
C THR A 849 -5.98 19.97 29.64
N GLY A 850 -5.73 18.65 29.66
CA GLY A 850 -6.66 17.65 30.23
C GLY A 850 -7.89 17.38 29.35
N LYS A 851 -7.95 17.91 28.11
CA LYS A 851 -9.05 17.72 27.14
C LYS A 851 -8.55 17.20 25.80
N THR A 852 -7.32 16.73 25.75
CA THR A 852 -6.72 16.21 24.51
C THR A 852 -7.14 14.77 24.26
N LEU A 853 -7.48 14.46 23.01
CA LEU A 853 -7.72 13.10 22.55
C LEU A 853 -6.50 12.57 21.81
N TYR A 854 -5.91 11.50 22.35
CA TYR A 854 -4.77 10.80 21.75
C TYR A 854 -5.27 9.56 21.02
N ILE A 855 -4.83 9.37 19.78
CA ILE A 855 -5.10 8.16 18.96
C ILE A 855 -3.77 7.46 18.73
N LEU A 856 -3.67 6.20 19.13
CA LEU A 856 -2.50 5.34 18.94
C LEU A 856 -2.89 4.10 18.16
N ASP A 857 -2.09 3.76 17.17
CA ASP A 857 -2.29 2.58 16.33
C ASP A 857 -1.21 1.54 16.66
N GLU A 858 -1.62 0.41 17.26
CA GLU A 858 -0.79 -0.73 17.67
C GLU A 858 0.52 -0.30 18.35
N PRO A 859 0.45 0.45 19.47
CA PRO A 859 1.65 1.02 20.10
C PRO A 859 2.57 0.00 20.77
N THR A 860 2.15 -1.25 20.93
CA THR A 860 2.96 -2.32 21.54
C THR A 860 3.74 -3.15 20.53
N THR A 861 3.66 -2.80 19.26
CA THR A 861 4.41 -3.44 18.18
C THR A 861 5.92 -3.49 18.49
N GLY A 862 6.51 -4.69 18.45
CA GLY A 862 7.94 -4.91 18.70
C GLY A 862 8.39 -4.67 20.13
N LEU A 863 7.49 -4.69 21.10
CA LEU A 863 7.79 -4.47 22.51
C LEU A 863 7.78 -5.77 23.31
N HIS A 864 8.82 -5.92 24.11
CA HIS A 864 8.86 -6.93 25.18
C HIS A 864 7.86 -6.56 26.31
N PHE A 865 7.39 -7.53 27.09
CA PHE A 865 6.43 -7.33 28.19
C PHE A 865 6.79 -6.17 29.12
N GLU A 866 8.06 -6.04 29.51
CA GLU A 866 8.56 -4.95 30.36
C GLU A 866 8.44 -3.58 29.67
N ASP A 867 8.71 -3.51 28.35
CA ASP A 867 8.55 -2.27 27.59
C ASP A 867 7.05 -1.88 27.46
N ILE A 868 6.15 -2.88 27.32
CA ILE A 868 4.70 -2.68 27.32
C ILE A 868 4.27 -2.10 28.68
N ARG A 869 4.76 -2.65 29.79
CA ARG A 869 4.47 -2.14 31.13
C ARG A 869 4.85 -0.66 31.27
N ILE A 870 6.06 -0.31 30.85
CA ILE A 870 6.56 1.08 30.91
C ILE A 870 5.68 2.01 30.03
N LEU A 871 5.34 1.59 28.82
CA LEU A 871 4.48 2.37 27.92
C LEU A 871 3.08 2.57 28.54
N MET A 872 2.49 1.51 29.07
CA MET A 872 1.17 1.59 29.67
C MET A 872 1.14 2.47 30.91
N ASP A 873 2.18 2.46 31.74
CA ASP A 873 2.31 3.40 32.88
C ASP A 873 2.31 4.86 32.42
N VAL A 874 2.92 5.16 31.30
CA VAL A 874 2.93 6.51 30.69
C VAL A 874 1.53 6.88 30.18
N LEU A 875 0.85 5.99 29.47
CA LEU A 875 -0.49 6.23 28.93
C LEU A 875 -1.54 6.37 30.06
N GLN A 876 -1.42 5.57 31.12
CA GLN A 876 -2.27 5.71 32.31
C GLN A 876 -2.13 7.09 32.97
N LYS A 877 -0.89 7.60 33.10
CA LYS A 877 -0.63 8.95 33.62
C LYS A 877 -1.24 10.05 32.75
N LEU A 878 -1.31 9.88 31.41
CA LEU A 878 -1.99 10.82 30.52
C LEU A 878 -3.50 10.85 30.79
N VAL A 879 -4.11 9.68 30.95
CA VAL A 879 -5.54 9.58 31.26
C VAL A 879 -5.85 10.14 32.64
N ASP A 880 -4.97 9.92 33.64
CA ASP A 880 -5.12 10.47 35.00
C ASP A 880 -5.13 12.00 35.05
N ARG A 881 -4.54 12.65 34.04
CA ARG A 881 -4.58 14.11 33.84
C ARG A 881 -5.86 14.61 33.18
N GLY A 882 -6.83 13.74 32.92
CA GLY A 882 -8.12 14.07 32.31
C GLY A 882 -8.21 13.85 30.79
N ASN A 883 -7.12 13.47 30.11
CA ASN A 883 -7.11 13.22 28.66
C ASN A 883 -7.83 11.93 28.30
N THR A 884 -8.20 11.81 27.03
CA THR A 884 -8.77 10.59 26.47
C THR A 884 -7.72 9.91 25.60
N VAL A 885 -7.52 8.62 25.76
CA VAL A 885 -6.59 7.84 24.95
C VAL A 885 -7.36 6.72 24.26
N VAL A 886 -7.35 6.72 22.94
CA VAL A 886 -7.94 5.69 22.07
C VAL A 886 -6.80 4.88 21.45
N ILE A 887 -6.79 3.57 21.67
CA ILE A 887 -5.76 2.66 21.18
C ILE A 887 -6.42 1.59 20.31
N ILE A 888 -5.90 1.37 19.10
CA ILE A 888 -6.21 0.17 18.32
C ILE A 888 -5.20 -0.90 18.77
N GLU A 889 -5.68 -2.01 19.30
CA GLU A 889 -4.78 -3.05 19.86
C GLU A 889 -5.34 -4.46 19.81
N HIS A 890 -4.41 -5.42 19.75
CA HIS A 890 -4.68 -6.86 19.82
C HIS A 890 -4.05 -7.52 21.06
N ASN A 891 -3.06 -6.86 21.67
CA ASN A 891 -2.35 -7.37 22.81
C ASN A 891 -3.26 -7.45 24.05
N LEU A 892 -3.43 -8.65 24.61
CA LEU A 892 -4.31 -8.89 25.76
C LEU A 892 -3.87 -8.15 27.02
N ASP A 893 -2.56 -7.92 27.19
CA ASP A 893 -2.02 -7.16 28.33
C ASP A 893 -2.43 -5.69 28.29
N VAL A 894 -2.62 -5.11 27.10
CA VAL A 894 -3.17 -3.76 26.92
C VAL A 894 -4.69 -3.77 27.09
N ILE A 895 -5.36 -4.73 26.45
CA ILE A 895 -6.83 -4.84 26.48
C ILE A 895 -7.33 -4.99 27.92
N LYS A 896 -6.66 -5.79 28.76
CA LYS A 896 -7.03 -5.96 30.18
C LYS A 896 -6.89 -4.68 31.01
N LEU A 897 -6.05 -3.71 30.56
CA LEU A 897 -5.83 -2.42 31.25
C LEU A 897 -6.85 -1.34 30.88
N ALA A 898 -7.65 -1.55 29.81
CA ALA A 898 -8.60 -0.56 29.32
C ALA A 898 -9.68 -0.20 30.35
N ASP A 899 -10.15 1.04 30.34
CA ASP A 899 -11.35 1.47 31.05
C ASP A 899 -12.61 1.18 30.20
N TRP A 900 -12.46 1.15 28.87
CA TRP A 900 -13.52 0.87 27.91
C TRP A 900 -12.98 0.13 26.70
N ILE A 901 -13.69 -0.87 26.23
CA ILE A 901 -13.35 -1.66 25.06
C ILE A 901 -14.46 -1.51 24.02
N ILE A 902 -14.08 -1.43 22.74
CA ILE A 902 -14.97 -1.54 21.58
C ILE A 902 -14.44 -2.73 20.76
N ASP A 903 -15.21 -3.82 20.73
CA ASP A 903 -14.85 -5.06 20.01
C ASP A 903 -15.58 -5.12 18.67
N ILE A 904 -14.83 -5.15 17.55
CA ILE A 904 -15.35 -5.12 16.19
C ILE A 904 -15.13 -6.48 15.52
N GLY A 905 -16.18 -7.00 14.89
CA GLY A 905 -16.15 -8.31 14.23
C GLY A 905 -17.46 -8.58 13.46
N PRO A 906 -17.88 -9.85 13.35
CA PRO A 906 -17.29 -11.08 13.97
C PRO A 906 -16.04 -11.59 13.27
N GLU A 907 -15.93 -11.38 11.95
CA GLU A 907 -14.82 -11.82 11.08
C GLU A 907 -14.15 -10.61 10.41
N GLY A 908 -13.14 -10.86 9.57
CA GLY A 908 -12.55 -9.88 8.68
C GLY A 908 -13.40 -9.64 7.40
N GLY A 909 -13.04 -8.59 6.62
CA GLY A 909 -13.65 -8.30 5.33
C GLY A 909 -15.15 -8.05 5.38
N ARG A 910 -15.86 -8.55 4.38
CA ARG A 910 -17.33 -8.35 4.24
C ARG A 910 -18.15 -8.95 5.38
N LYS A 911 -17.64 -10.00 6.02
CA LYS A 911 -18.28 -10.66 7.17
C LYS A 911 -18.05 -9.91 8.51
N GLY A 912 -17.20 -8.87 8.52
CA GLY A 912 -16.90 -8.01 9.65
C GLY A 912 -17.75 -6.74 9.72
N GLY A 913 -17.18 -5.70 10.33
CA GLY A 913 -17.72 -4.33 10.33
C GLY A 913 -18.86 -4.06 11.29
N GLN A 914 -19.07 -4.88 12.33
CA GLN A 914 -20.09 -4.71 13.35
C GLN A 914 -19.45 -4.54 14.74
N ILE A 915 -20.02 -3.71 15.61
CA ILE A 915 -19.66 -3.67 17.02
C ILE A 915 -20.35 -4.85 17.71
N LEU A 916 -19.57 -5.80 18.19
CA LEU A 916 -20.06 -7.01 18.88
C LEU A 916 -20.33 -6.76 20.35
N SER A 917 -19.48 -5.98 20.99
CA SER A 917 -19.63 -5.57 22.38
C SER A 917 -18.85 -4.28 22.65
N ALA A 918 -19.38 -3.43 23.52
CA ALA A 918 -18.72 -2.25 24.04
C ALA A 918 -18.97 -2.19 25.55
N GLY A 919 -17.94 -1.79 26.33
CA GLY A 919 -18.05 -1.71 27.80
C GLY A 919 -16.71 -1.89 28.50
N THR A 920 -16.77 -2.08 29.82
CA THR A 920 -15.53 -2.41 30.58
C THR A 920 -15.01 -3.81 30.20
N PRO A 921 -13.73 -4.12 30.42
CA PRO A 921 -13.17 -5.44 30.16
C PRO A 921 -13.98 -6.58 30.79
N GLU A 922 -14.50 -6.38 32.01
CA GLU A 922 -15.29 -7.36 32.73
C GLU A 922 -16.67 -7.59 32.09
N GLN A 923 -17.26 -6.55 31.49
CA GLN A 923 -18.51 -6.63 30.71
C GLN A 923 -18.31 -7.34 29.40
N VAL A 924 -17.26 -6.97 28.63
CA VAL A 924 -16.91 -7.59 27.35
C VAL A 924 -16.57 -9.06 27.53
N ALA A 925 -15.84 -9.44 28.57
CA ALA A 925 -15.51 -10.85 28.86
C ALA A 925 -16.74 -11.76 29.12
N LYS A 926 -17.93 -11.18 29.43
CA LYS A 926 -19.18 -11.91 29.58
C LYS A 926 -19.93 -12.07 28.26
N SER A 927 -19.56 -11.36 27.20
CA SER A 927 -20.19 -11.47 25.89
C SER A 927 -19.98 -12.87 25.32
N LYS A 928 -21.00 -13.35 24.61
CA LYS A 928 -20.94 -14.61 23.85
C LYS A 928 -20.61 -14.38 22.36
N LYS A 929 -20.53 -13.12 21.94
CA LYS A 929 -20.29 -12.73 20.55
C LYS A 929 -18.80 -12.43 20.34
N GLY A 930 -18.22 -12.91 19.24
CA GLY A 930 -16.83 -12.65 18.88
C GLY A 930 -15.81 -13.56 19.57
N TYR A 931 -14.55 -13.32 19.26
CA TYR A 931 -13.41 -14.11 19.77
C TYR A 931 -12.73 -13.47 20.98
N THR A 932 -12.65 -12.15 21.01
CA THR A 932 -12.00 -11.37 22.08
C THR A 932 -12.48 -11.76 23.50
N PRO A 933 -13.79 -11.95 23.77
CA PRO A 933 -14.26 -12.31 25.10
C PRO A 933 -13.68 -13.63 25.64
N LYS A 934 -13.45 -14.62 24.76
CA LYS A 934 -12.88 -15.92 25.14
C LYS A 934 -11.49 -15.77 25.73
N PHE A 935 -10.61 -15.05 25.03
CA PHE A 935 -9.22 -14.85 25.45
C PHE A 935 -9.12 -13.88 26.63
N LEU A 936 -9.92 -12.79 26.62
CA LEU A 936 -9.95 -11.81 27.70
C LEU A 936 -10.37 -12.44 29.03
N LYS A 937 -11.33 -13.36 29.01
CA LYS A 937 -11.77 -14.08 30.22
C LYS A 937 -10.63 -14.90 30.87
N GLN A 938 -9.73 -15.45 30.08
CA GLN A 938 -8.58 -16.22 30.60
C GLN A 938 -7.59 -15.29 31.32
N VAL A 939 -7.30 -14.13 30.72
CA VAL A 939 -6.33 -13.17 31.26
C VAL A 939 -6.85 -12.43 32.49
N LEU A 940 -8.16 -12.14 32.55
CA LEU A 940 -8.78 -11.51 33.73
C LEU A 940 -8.92 -12.45 34.93
N LYS A 941 -8.74 -13.77 34.74
CA LYS A 941 -8.74 -14.76 35.82
C LYS A 941 -7.35 -15.06 36.38
N ARG A 942 -6.30 -14.79 35.60
CA ARG A 942 -4.91 -14.85 36.07
C ARG A 942 -4.62 -13.64 36.98
#